data_f6e8f7f49e59228b7891f9fcefe37b45
#
_entry.id   f6e8f7f49e59228b7891f9fcefe37b45
#
_cell.length_a   1.000
_cell.length_b   1.000
_cell.length_c   1.000
_cell.angle_alpha   90.00
_cell.angle_beta   90.00
_cell.angle_gamma   90.00
#
_symmetry.space_group_name_H-M   'P 1'
#
loop_
_entity.id
_entity.type
_entity.pdbx_description
1 polymer ?
#
loop_
_entity_poly.entity_id
_entity_poly.type
_entity_poly.pdbx_seq_one_letter_code
_entity_poly.pdbx_strand_id
1 'polypeptide(L)'
;MQRSHNHQLALHVALELALPVFPVREKDHSYPVQNTGKTRTLKAKSPYTRNGFKDATKDQKIVDALWRNNPNAAVGVPMGLVSSLIAIDIDEGVGKSGEETWRAHDFLFPPTVQTRTMSGGRHIFFKAPVGFSIKNSASTVFGPNVDVRGGGGYIVWGGSQMENGSYEFIEGFSPEETNFAEMPEAILDFFKRDQPRASNSNATSSHVFEGNRNSSLFQSSVTQVHAGLSDEVVRSNAHEINGAYDVPLDEDEVDRTVQSAQSYRRNHVIPFTDLGNAERFKRDAFGKFLFVKEAKRWFVFDGRSWIHDLGAAERQAHQTIRTIIYEAGSDPDAIQAAQRWQKASEATSRIKAMLEVASSLDGMATSKGAFDRKPDLINFKNGTFDLGDGQFREHRFEDMLTKIAGCIFDPSAKAERWDQFVYEVMDTNEADAQYLQKLIGYCLWGRRPEQSIQFFVGDGGDGKSVFLETVRKALGDYQITLSATTFSAKNPASIPNDVARLSGARFAGVSELPKGLHVNTQLMKGISGGDTLSARFLHQEFFDFEPEAVLLFVTNFYPFIDVEDKAFLRRVRLLRFPKNFSENKPDLRLPEKLQVELPGIINWALQGFQMYQSNGLQPTARMYEELGRYRKFIDPLDGFYEAIIGVTNDIANFIPTDELFDAAEAYTKGEDRAKIEKSQLVQYMRAK
;
A
#
# COMPACT_ATOMS: atom_id res chain seq x y z
N MET A 1 -26.35 -7.38 34.50
CA MET A 1 -26.02 -5.99 34.89
C MET A 1 -26.84 -5.06 34.02
N GLN A 2 -27.47 -4.06 34.63
CA GLN A 2 -28.21 -3.05 33.89
C GLN A 2 -27.21 -2.18 33.14
N ARG A 3 -27.40 -1.98 31.82
CA ARG A 3 -26.52 -1.10 31.02
C ARG A 3 -26.66 0.36 31.46
N SER A 4 -25.54 1.08 31.54
CA SER A 4 -25.56 2.52 31.81
C SER A 4 -26.22 3.31 30.67
N HIS A 5 -26.54 4.57 30.89
CA HIS A 5 -27.09 5.47 29.87
C HIS A 5 -26.18 5.56 28.64
N ASN A 6 -24.89 5.85 28.83
CA ASN A 6 -23.92 5.97 27.74
C ASN A 6 -23.72 4.65 26.99
N HIS A 7 -23.83 3.49 27.68
CA HIS A 7 -23.76 2.19 27.02
C HIS A 7 -24.98 1.94 26.12
N GLN A 8 -26.19 2.30 26.60
CA GLN A 8 -27.40 2.19 25.79
C GLN A 8 -27.34 3.13 24.58
N LEU A 9 -26.88 4.34 24.78
CA LEU A 9 -26.65 5.32 23.72
C LEU A 9 -25.66 4.78 22.67
N ALA A 10 -24.54 4.19 23.10
CA ALA A 10 -23.56 3.62 22.18
C ALA A 10 -24.14 2.50 21.30
N LEU A 11 -24.97 1.65 21.87
CA LEU A 11 -25.69 0.62 21.11
C LEU A 11 -26.69 1.20 20.13
N HIS A 12 -27.45 2.20 20.54
CA HIS A 12 -28.38 2.92 19.66
C HIS A 12 -27.64 3.56 18.47
N VAL A 13 -26.56 4.28 18.72
CA VAL A 13 -25.75 4.92 17.67
C VAL A 13 -25.14 3.88 16.72
N ALA A 14 -24.65 2.76 17.27
CA ALA A 14 -24.01 1.73 16.45
C ALA A 14 -25.01 0.95 15.59
N LEU A 15 -26.18 0.61 16.14
CA LEU A 15 -27.12 -0.32 15.52
C LEU A 15 -28.23 0.38 14.74
N GLU A 16 -28.83 1.44 15.30
CA GLU A 16 -29.94 2.15 14.67
C GLU A 16 -29.46 3.25 13.71
N LEU A 17 -28.45 4.05 14.12
CA LEU A 17 -27.86 5.06 13.25
C LEU A 17 -26.76 4.53 12.35
N ALA A 18 -26.34 3.28 12.52
CA ALA A 18 -25.29 2.62 11.78
C ALA A 18 -23.96 3.42 11.75
N LEU A 19 -23.62 4.12 12.84
CA LEU A 19 -22.39 4.87 13.00
C LEU A 19 -21.38 4.09 13.85
N PRO A 20 -20.08 4.08 13.51
CA PRO A 20 -19.06 3.42 14.33
C PRO A 20 -18.84 4.21 15.61
N VAL A 21 -18.76 3.53 16.77
CA VAL A 21 -18.61 4.14 18.08
C VAL A 21 -17.42 3.59 18.84
N PHE A 22 -16.87 4.41 19.72
CA PHE A 22 -15.79 4.01 20.65
C PHE A 22 -15.95 4.78 21.98
N PRO A 23 -15.48 4.22 23.12
CA PRO A 23 -15.62 4.88 24.42
C PRO A 23 -14.58 5.98 24.60
N VAL A 24 -15.03 7.16 25.03
CA VAL A 24 -14.18 8.29 25.41
C VAL A 24 -14.36 8.63 26.90
N ARG A 25 -13.31 9.18 27.50
CA ARG A 25 -13.30 9.52 28.93
C ARG A 25 -14.29 10.62 29.25
N GLU A 26 -15.14 10.31 30.21
CA GLU A 26 -16.14 11.24 30.75
C GLU A 26 -15.53 12.28 31.68
N LYS A 27 -14.28 12.08 32.13
CA LYS A 27 -13.55 12.93 33.06
C LYS A 27 -12.03 12.82 32.90
N ASP A 28 -11.31 13.74 33.51
CA ASP A 28 -9.87 13.62 33.72
C ASP A 28 -9.55 12.42 34.62
N HIS A 29 -8.57 11.61 34.23
CA HIS A 29 -8.13 10.46 35.02
C HIS A 29 -6.65 10.57 35.30
N SER A 30 -6.31 10.74 36.58
CA SER A 30 -4.93 10.89 37.04
C SER A 30 -4.46 9.63 37.77
N TYR A 31 -3.27 9.14 37.44
CA TYR A 31 -2.66 8.01 38.11
C TYR A 31 -1.14 8.22 38.30
N PRO A 32 -0.58 7.71 39.41
CA PRO A 32 0.87 7.78 39.66
C PRO A 32 1.62 6.89 38.68
N VAL A 33 2.68 7.42 38.07
CA VAL A 33 3.60 6.65 37.22
C VAL A 33 4.60 5.92 38.13
N GLN A 34 4.60 4.58 38.06
CA GLN A 34 5.49 3.76 38.90
C GLN A 34 6.95 4.18 38.74
N ASN A 35 7.65 4.28 39.88
CA ASN A 35 9.07 4.61 40.03
C ASN A 35 9.51 6.03 39.63
N THR A 36 8.59 6.97 39.33
CA THR A 36 8.98 8.33 38.89
C THR A 36 8.52 9.45 39.83
N GLY A 37 7.62 9.17 40.78
CA GLY A 37 6.99 10.21 41.64
C GLY A 37 6.08 11.18 40.88
N LYS A 38 5.88 10.99 39.57
CA LYS A 38 5.04 11.84 38.73
C LYS A 38 3.62 11.29 38.63
N THR A 39 2.64 12.19 38.51
CA THR A 39 1.26 11.83 38.19
C THR A 39 1.00 12.09 36.71
N ARG A 40 0.42 11.13 36.02
CA ARG A 40 -0.04 11.27 34.64
C ARG A 40 -1.54 11.48 34.61
N THR A 41 -2.00 12.51 33.91
CA THR A 41 -3.43 12.79 33.74
C THR A 41 -3.84 12.52 32.29
N LEU A 42 -4.79 11.63 32.13
CA LEU A 42 -5.48 11.42 30.85
C LEU A 42 -6.72 12.32 30.84
N LYS A 43 -6.83 13.17 29.84
CA LYS A 43 -7.86 14.20 29.78
C LYS A 43 -9.24 13.61 29.45
N ALA A 44 -10.28 14.28 29.96
CA ALA A 44 -11.65 14.07 29.49
C ALA A 44 -11.73 14.17 27.97
N LYS A 45 -12.67 13.48 27.35
CA LYS A 45 -12.87 13.34 25.90
C LYS A 45 -11.79 12.52 25.18
N SER A 46 -10.68 12.13 25.81
CA SER A 46 -9.69 11.23 25.18
C SER A 46 -10.21 9.79 25.13
N PRO A 47 -9.80 8.98 24.10
CA PRO A 47 -10.24 7.61 23.95
C PRO A 47 -9.83 6.70 25.11
N TYR A 48 -10.65 5.72 25.43
CA TYR A 48 -10.30 4.59 26.31
C TYR A 48 -9.62 3.44 25.55
N THR A 49 -9.81 3.39 24.24
CA THR A 49 -9.30 2.33 23.37
C THR A 49 -7.80 2.47 23.09
N ARG A 50 -7.15 1.34 22.81
CA ARG A 50 -5.70 1.28 22.60
C ARG A 50 -5.23 2.08 21.38
N ASN A 51 -5.99 2.00 20.27
CA ASN A 51 -5.67 2.68 19.01
C ASN A 51 -6.54 3.93 18.78
N GLY A 52 -7.09 4.51 19.87
CA GLY A 52 -7.91 5.70 19.80
C GLY A 52 -9.24 5.46 19.06
N PHE A 53 -9.68 6.43 18.29
CA PHE A 53 -10.93 6.33 17.52
C PHE A 53 -10.86 5.30 16.36
N LYS A 54 -9.71 4.75 16.04
CA LYS A 54 -9.55 3.66 15.05
C LYS A 54 -10.18 2.34 15.50
N ASP A 55 -10.36 2.17 16.80
CA ASP A 55 -11.06 1.00 17.35
C ASP A 55 -12.59 1.16 17.34
N ALA A 56 -13.11 2.21 16.68
CA ALA A 56 -14.54 2.42 16.54
C ALA A 56 -15.19 1.27 15.75
N THR A 57 -16.36 0.83 16.23
CA THR A 57 -17.03 -0.34 15.72
C THR A 57 -18.56 -0.18 15.70
N LYS A 58 -19.22 -0.92 14.83
CA LYS A 58 -20.68 -1.09 14.79
C LYS A 58 -21.10 -2.46 15.34
N ASP A 59 -20.16 -3.34 15.62
CA ASP A 59 -20.45 -4.69 16.12
C ASP A 59 -20.94 -4.65 17.57
N GLN A 60 -22.17 -5.12 17.78
CA GLN A 60 -22.83 -5.11 19.09
C GLN A 60 -21.99 -5.79 20.19
N LYS A 61 -21.35 -6.92 19.87
CA LYS A 61 -20.57 -7.69 20.86
C LYS A 61 -19.34 -6.92 21.30
N ILE A 62 -18.70 -6.22 20.36
CA ILE A 62 -17.53 -5.40 20.63
C ILE A 62 -17.94 -4.15 21.40
N VAL A 63 -19.04 -3.47 21.02
CA VAL A 63 -19.60 -2.34 21.77
C VAL A 63 -19.91 -2.76 23.20
N ASP A 64 -20.63 -3.87 23.40
CA ASP A 64 -20.93 -4.39 24.73
C ASP A 64 -19.65 -4.69 25.56
N ALA A 65 -18.60 -5.19 24.93
CA ALA A 65 -17.33 -5.45 25.60
C ALA A 65 -16.61 -4.15 26.01
N LEU A 66 -16.57 -3.16 25.13
CA LEU A 66 -15.91 -1.86 25.37
C LEU A 66 -16.58 -1.10 26.53
N TRP A 67 -17.92 -1.03 26.57
CA TRP A 67 -18.63 -0.32 27.64
C TRP A 67 -18.79 -1.15 28.92
N ARG A 68 -18.66 -2.47 28.87
CA ARG A 68 -18.56 -3.30 30.10
C ARG A 68 -17.34 -2.93 30.93
N ASN A 69 -16.23 -2.65 30.28
CA ASN A 69 -14.99 -2.25 30.95
C ASN A 69 -14.98 -0.76 31.36
N ASN A 70 -15.76 0.09 30.70
CA ASN A 70 -15.86 1.51 30.93
C ASN A 70 -17.34 1.96 30.93
N PRO A 71 -18.13 1.59 31.95
CA PRO A 71 -19.60 1.74 31.91
C PRO A 71 -20.10 3.17 31.72
N ASN A 72 -19.37 4.15 32.23
CA ASN A 72 -19.72 5.57 32.17
C ASN A 72 -19.08 6.33 31.00
N ALA A 73 -18.24 5.65 30.20
CA ALA A 73 -17.56 6.29 29.06
C ALA A 73 -18.58 6.94 28.12
N ALA A 74 -18.34 8.16 27.72
CA ALA A 74 -19.13 8.86 26.72
C ALA A 74 -18.93 8.23 25.33
N VAL A 75 -19.82 8.54 24.39
CA VAL A 75 -19.83 7.95 23.06
C VAL A 75 -19.03 8.84 22.11
N GLY A 76 -17.89 8.34 21.64
CA GLY A 76 -17.10 8.97 20.57
C GLY A 76 -17.53 8.44 19.21
N VAL A 77 -17.67 9.32 18.22
CA VAL A 77 -17.94 8.97 16.82
C VAL A 77 -16.84 9.56 15.94
N PRO A 78 -16.06 8.75 15.21
CA PRO A 78 -15.07 9.26 14.27
C PRO A 78 -15.76 9.95 13.09
N MET A 79 -15.17 11.06 12.60
CA MET A 79 -15.69 11.83 11.48
C MET A 79 -14.96 11.49 10.17
N GLY A 80 -15.49 11.96 9.05
CA GLY A 80 -14.97 11.69 7.71
C GLY A 80 -15.59 10.46 7.07
N LEU A 81 -14.85 9.77 6.22
CA LEU A 81 -15.36 8.63 5.44
C LEU A 81 -15.84 7.45 6.30
N VAL A 82 -15.26 7.27 7.49
CA VAL A 82 -15.60 6.15 8.39
C VAL A 82 -17.05 6.20 8.87
N SER A 83 -17.56 7.41 9.15
CA SER A 83 -18.97 7.65 9.52
C SER A 83 -19.80 8.23 8.38
N SER A 84 -19.14 8.63 7.28
CA SER A 84 -19.75 9.43 6.21
C SER A 84 -20.28 10.80 6.68
N LEU A 85 -19.71 11.34 7.78
CA LEU A 85 -20.12 12.61 8.39
C LEU A 85 -18.92 13.56 8.58
N ILE A 86 -19.20 14.86 8.46
CA ILE A 86 -18.32 15.95 8.85
C ILE A 86 -19.05 16.77 9.91
N ALA A 87 -18.33 17.21 10.95
CA ALA A 87 -18.90 18.15 11.92
C ALA A 87 -18.14 19.47 11.91
N ILE A 88 -18.88 20.57 11.92
CA ILE A 88 -18.36 21.90 12.24
C ILE A 88 -18.51 22.06 13.74
N ASP A 89 -17.40 22.22 14.44
CA ASP A 89 -17.31 22.35 15.90
C ASP A 89 -17.10 23.82 16.26
N ILE A 90 -18.14 24.45 16.77
CA ILE A 90 -18.19 25.88 17.11
C ILE A 90 -17.99 25.98 18.61
N ASP A 91 -16.84 26.46 19.01
CA ASP A 91 -16.43 26.60 20.42
C ASP A 91 -16.96 27.90 21.04
N GLU A 92 -17.64 27.75 22.18
CA GLU A 92 -18.09 28.85 23.02
C GLU A 92 -17.55 28.71 24.45
N GLY A 93 -17.37 29.84 25.15
CA GLY A 93 -16.90 29.88 26.52
C GLY A 93 -16.11 31.14 26.87
N VAL A 94 -15.47 31.14 28.03
CA VAL A 94 -14.66 32.29 28.48
C VAL A 94 -13.48 32.50 27.50
N GLY A 95 -13.51 33.63 26.77
CA GLY A 95 -12.51 34.00 25.77
C GLY A 95 -12.67 33.32 24.40
N LYS A 96 -13.80 32.61 24.16
CA LYS A 96 -14.16 32.00 22.89
C LYS A 96 -15.48 32.55 22.36
N SER A 97 -15.53 32.92 21.10
CA SER A 97 -16.69 33.49 20.39
C SER A 97 -16.87 32.84 19.02
N GLY A 98 -16.90 31.51 18.98
CA GLY A 98 -17.02 30.74 17.73
C GLY A 98 -18.34 30.99 17.01
N GLU A 99 -19.43 31.20 17.75
CA GLU A 99 -20.74 31.46 17.16
C GLU A 99 -20.77 32.81 16.42
N GLU A 100 -20.07 33.84 16.92
CA GLU A 100 -19.90 35.12 16.22
C GLU A 100 -19.10 34.95 14.94
N THR A 101 -17.98 34.20 15.03
CA THR A 101 -17.16 33.84 13.87
C THR A 101 -17.96 33.08 12.82
N TRP A 102 -18.76 32.10 13.23
CA TRP A 102 -19.57 31.29 12.29
C TRP A 102 -20.66 32.14 11.62
N ARG A 103 -21.40 32.96 12.40
CA ARG A 103 -22.44 33.85 11.86
C ARG A 103 -21.91 34.91 10.89
N ALA A 104 -20.66 35.33 11.04
CA ALA A 104 -20.03 36.28 10.13
C ALA A 104 -19.90 35.75 8.68
N HIS A 105 -19.97 34.45 8.47
CA HIS A 105 -19.94 33.84 7.15
C HIS A 105 -21.31 33.83 6.44
N ASP A 106 -22.41 34.06 7.18
CA ASP A 106 -23.80 34.13 6.67
C ASP A 106 -24.18 32.89 5.80
N PHE A 107 -23.73 31.69 6.21
CA PHE A 107 -24.02 30.47 5.48
C PHE A 107 -25.48 30.05 5.59
N LEU A 108 -26.13 29.93 4.45
CA LEU A 108 -27.45 29.32 4.35
C LEU A 108 -27.28 27.81 4.12
N PHE A 109 -27.88 27.00 4.98
CA PHE A 109 -27.88 25.55 4.84
C PHE A 109 -29.24 24.95 5.28
N PRO A 110 -29.62 23.79 4.69
CA PRO A 110 -30.86 23.11 5.07
C PRO A 110 -30.77 22.63 6.54
N PRO A 111 -31.92 22.39 7.17
CA PRO A 111 -31.94 21.74 8.48
C PRO A 111 -31.07 20.48 8.48
N THR A 112 -30.20 20.35 9.47
CA THR A 112 -29.31 19.22 9.66
C THR A 112 -29.13 18.95 11.15
N VAL A 113 -28.66 17.75 11.49
CA VAL A 113 -28.43 17.33 12.89
C VAL A 113 -27.47 18.31 13.59
N GLN A 114 -27.79 18.73 14.81
CA GLN A 114 -27.00 19.64 15.61
C GLN A 114 -26.97 19.22 17.09
N THR A 115 -25.81 19.41 17.70
CA THR A 115 -25.60 19.08 19.12
C THR A 115 -25.06 20.32 19.85
N ARG A 116 -25.56 20.59 21.03
CA ARG A 116 -24.99 21.58 21.99
C ARG A 116 -23.90 20.87 22.79
N THR A 117 -22.73 21.48 22.88
CA THR A 117 -21.63 20.95 23.69
C THR A 117 -21.79 21.36 25.15
N MET A 118 -21.15 20.65 26.07
CA MET A 118 -21.23 20.95 27.50
C MET A 118 -20.63 22.35 27.87
N SER A 119 -19.82 22.95 27.01
CA SER A 119 -19.25 24.30 27.17
C SER A 119 -20.12 25.42 26.60
N GLY A 120 -21.28 25.09 26.02
CA GLY A 120 -22.21 26.05 25.41
C GLY A 120 -22.03 26.20 23.89
N GLY A 121 -20.98 25.63 23.32
CA GLY A 121 -20.74 25.59 21.87
C GLY A 121 -21.66 24.64 21.12
N ARG A 122 -21.41 24.40 19.83
CA ARG A 122 -22.30 23.68 18.96
C ARG A 122 -21.56 22.85 17.93
N HIS A 123 -22.01 21.60 17.70
CA HIS A 123 -21.64 20.83 16.51
C HIS A 123 -22.76 20.92 15.45
N ILE A 124 -22.41 21.16 14.19
CA ILE A 124 -23.31 21.09 13.04
C ILE A 124 -22.81 19.96 12.14
N PHE A 125 -23.68 18.99 11.85
CA PHE A 125 -23.27 17.81 11.08
C PHE A 125 -23.71 17.91 9.62
N PHE A 126 -22.85 17.51 8.71
CA PHE A 126 -23.14 17.35 7.29
C PHE A 126 -22.67 15.97 6.83
N LYS A 127 -23.26 15.45 5.76
CA LYS A 127 -22.71 14.29 5.08
C LYS A 127 -21.35 14.63 4.48
N ALA A 128 -20.43 13.69 4.55
CA ALA A 128 -19.14 13.83 3.90
C ALA A 128 -19.33 13.89 2.37
N PRO A 129 -18.79 14.92 1.68
CA PRO A 129 -18.95 15.07 0.25
C PRO A 129 -18.32 13.91 -0.51
N VAL A 130 -19.00 13.42 -1.54
CA VAL A 130 -18.49 12.35 -2.39
C VAL A 130 -17.33 12.87 -3.25
N GLY A 131 -16.23 12.15 -3.28
CA GLY A 131 -15.05 12.51 -4.10
C GLY A 131 -14.18 13.63 -3.56
N PHE A 132 -14.49 14.16 -2.37
CA PHE A 132 -13.71 15.21 -1.73
C PHE A 132 -13.49 14.91 -0.24
N SER A 133 -12.23 14.79 0.18
CA SER A 133 -11.90 14.49 1.59
C SER A 133 -11.67 15.78 2.38
N ILE A 134 -12.51 16.00 3.39
CA ILE A 134 -12.34 17.09 4.36
C ILE A 134 -11.57 16.53 5.55
N LYS A 135 -10.39 17.09 5.81
CA LYS A 135 -9.55 16.72 6.95
C LYS A 135 -9.98 17.44 8.22
N ASN A 136 -9.58 16.91 9.37
CA ASN A 136 -9.69 17.60 10.64
C ASN A 136 -8.84 18.86 10.64
N SER A 137 -9.39 20.01 11.06
CA SER A 137 -8.65 21.27 11.15
C SER A 137 -9.16 22.11 12.32
N ALA A 138 -8.26 22.83 12.97
CA ALA A 138 -8.57 23.71 14.09
C ALA A 138 -8.47 25.17 13.64
N SER A 139 -9.56 25.93 13.74
CA SER A 139 -9.64 27.39 13.55
C SER A 139 -9.00 27.97 12.27
N THR A 140 -8.73 27.13 11.27
CA THR A 140 -7.99 27.56 10.06
C THR A 140 -8.90 27.82 8.87
N VAL A 141 -10.03 27.12 8.78
CA VAL A 141 -10.93 27.19 7.61
C VAL A 141 -11.93 28.31 7.75
N PHE A 142 -12.61 28.39 8.89
CA PHE A 142 -13.70 29.36 9.13
C PHE A 142 -13.32 30.48 10.11
N GLY A 143 -12.12 30.46 10.64
CA GLY A 143 -11.63 31.45 11.58
C GLY A 143 -11.59 30.97 13.03
N PRO A 144 -11.28 31.90 14.00
CA PRO A 144 -11.04 31.51 15.38
C PRO A 144 -12.24 30.81 16.04
N ASN A 145 -11.97 29.79 16.83
CA ASN A 145 -12.96 29.03 17.61
C ASN A 145 -14.02 28.28 16.76
N VAL A 146 -13.75 28.05 15.45
CA VAL A 146 -14.57 27.22 14.58
C VAL A 146 -13.66 26.13 13.96
N ASP A 147 -13.82 24.93 14.48
CA ASP A 147 -13.04 23.78 14.07
C ASP A 147 -13.82 22.92 13.08
N VAL A 148 -13.09 22.18 12.24
CA VAL A 148 -13.66 21.15 11.36
C VAL A 148 -13.25 19.79 11.86
N ARG A 149 -14.20 18.95 12.19
CA ARG A 149 -13.99 17.56 12.54
C ARG A 149 -14.30 16.70 11.31
N GLY A 150 -13.27 16.38 10.55
CA GLY A 150 -13.30 15.56 9.34
C GLY A 150 -12.50 14.28 9.48
N GLY A 151 -11.93 13.81 8.39
CA GLY A 151 -11.06 12.62 8.38
C GLY A 151 -9.88 12.78 9.34
N GLY A 152 -9.74 11.84 10.28
CA GLY A 152 -8.76 11.90 11.36
C GLY A 152 -9.24 12.55 12.66
N GLY A 153 -10.46 13.12 12.67
CA GLY A 153 -11.09 13.70 13.85
C GLY A 153 -12.24 12.84 14.39
N TYR A 154 -12.71 13.19 15.56
CA TYR A 154 -13.91 12.61 16.18
C TYR A 154 -14.62 13.65 17.04
N ILE A 155 -15.86 13.35 17.39
CA ILE A 155 -16.67 14.16 18.33
C ILE A 155 -17.20 13.29 19.46
N VAL A 156 -17.62 13.93 20.53
CA VAL A 156 -18.50 13.32 21.54
C VAL A 156 -19.94 13.44 21.06
N TRP A 157 -20.63 12.32 20.94
CA TRP A 157 -21.98 12.25 20.38
C TRP A 157 -23.03 12.88 21.28
N GLY A 158 -24.06 13.49 20.69
CA GLY A 158 -25.21 14.01 21.42
C GLY A 158 -25.91 12.94 22.26
N GLY A 159 -26.40 13.32 23.42
CA GLY A 159 -26.94 12.39 24.43
C GLY A 159 -25.90 11.84 25.40
N SER A 160 -24.57 12.02 25.14
CA SER A 160 -23.53 11.54 26.03
C SER A 160 -23.48 12.32 27.34
N GLN A 161 -23.45 11.60 28.45
CA GLN A 161 -23.26 12.16 29.80
C GLN A 161 -21.77 12.17 30.16
N MET A 162 -21.28 13.31 30.63
CA MET A 162 -19.94 13.54 31.12
C MET A 162 -19.99 13.86 32.62
N GLU A 163 -18.85 13.88 33.33
CA GLU A 163 -18.83 14.20 34.76
C GLU A 163 -19.36 15.61 35.07
N ASN A 164 -19.08 16.58 34.19
CA ASN A 164 -19.41 18.00 34.43
C ASN A 164 -20.46 18.57 33.47
N GLY A 165 -21.29 17.72 32.85
CA GLY A 165 -22.33 18.14 31.92
C GLY A 165 -22.70 17.07 30.91
N SER A 166 -23.41 17.45 29.88
CA SER A 166 -23.88 16.58 28.82
C SER A 166 -23.70 17.22 27.44
N TYR A 167 -23.67 16.38 26.42
CA TYR A 167 -23.85 16.79 25.03
C TYR A 167 -25.30 16.54 24.67
N GLU A 168 -26.03 17.53 24.25
CA GLU A 168 -27.46 17.43 24.01
C GLU A 168 -27.80 17.79 22.57
N PHE A 169 -28.73 17.04 21.95
CA PHE A 169 -29.25 17.48 20.65
C PHE A 169 -30.08 18.77 20.84
N ILE A 170 -29.95 19.65 19.87
CA ILE A 170 -30.80 20.85 19.83
C ILE A 170 -32.21 20.41 19.44
N GLU A 171 -33.23 20.91 20.11
CA GLU A 171 -34.64 20.58 19.87
C GLU A 171 -35.00 20.76 18.39
N GLY A 172 -35.59 19.74 17.78
CA GLY A 172 -35.90 19.67 16.35
C GLY A 172 -34.72 19.28 15.44
N PHE A 173 -33.51 19.02 16.01
CA PHE A 173 -32.30 18.70 15.23
C PHE A 173 -31.58 17.44 15.72
N SER A 174 -32.29 16.53 16.37
CA SER A 174 -31.79 15.18 16.65
C SER A 174 -31.79 14.30 15.39
N PRO A 175 -31.05 13.18 15.35
CA PRO A 175 -31.08 12.26 14.22
C PRO A 175 -32.45 11.60 13.96
N GLU A 176 -33.32 11.55 14.97
CA GLU A 176 -34.69 11.07 14.88
C GLU A 176 -35.65 12.11 14.27
N GLU A 177 -35.32 13.40 14.38
CA GLU A 177 -36.16 14.51 13.95
C GLU A 177 -35.69 15.13 12.62
N THR A 178 -34.38 15.05 12.33
CA THR A 178 -33.78 15.71 11.17
C THR A 178 -32.71 14.83 10.54
N ASN A 179 -32.68 14.77 9.20
CA ASN A 179 -31.66 14.05 8.48
C ASN A 179 -30.33 14.82 8.44
N PHE A 180 -29.21 14.10 8.30
CA PHE A 180 -27.94 14.72 7.95
C PHE A 180 -28.03 15.32 6.54
N ALA A 181 -27.89 16.64 6.44
CA ALA A 181 -27.92 17.33 5.15
C ALA A 181 -26.61 17.14 4.37
N GLU A 182 -26.72 17.23 3.05
CA GLU A 182 -25.53 17.40 2.20
C GLU A 182 -24.86 18.75 2.53
N MET A 183 -23.53 18.78 2.51
CA MET A 183 -22.81 20.02 2.76
C MET A 183 -23.04 21.02 1.62
N PRO A 184 -23.54 22.24 1.90
CA PRO A 184 -23.77 23.25 0.89
C PRO A 184 -22.51 23.63 0.13
N GLU A 185 -22.66 23.96 -1.15
CA GLU A 185 -21.52 24.31 -2.00
C GLU A 185 -20.78 25.58 -1.48
N ALA A 186 -21.52 26.54 -0.89
CA ALA A 186 -20.92 27.71 -0.26
C ALA A 186 -19.93 27.35 0.86
N ILE A 187 -20.22 26.31 1.64
CA ILE A 187 -19.33 25.78 2.69
C ILE A 187 -18.21 24.95 2.06
N LEU A 188 -18.52 24.13 1.07
CA LEU A 188 -17.52 23.33 0.32
C LEU A 188 -16.48 24.20 -0.38
N ASP A 189 -16.87 25.39 -0.87
CA ASP A 189 -15.96 26.30 -1.54
C ASP A 189 -14.88 26.87 -0.61
N PHE A 190 -15.13 26.98 0.70
CA PHE A 190 -14.10 27.31 1.66
C PHE A 190 -13.02 26.24 1.70
N PHE A 191 -13.39 24.97 1.68
CA PHE A 191 -12.43 23.87 1.62
C PHE A 191 -11.71 23.77 0.28
N LYS A 192 -12.34 24.18 -0.83
CA LYS A 192 -11.72 24.23 -2.16
C LYS A 192 -10.75 25.41 -2.31
N ARG A 193 -11.03 26.56 -1.69
CA ARG A 193 -10.17 27.77 -1.73
C ARG A 193 -8.90 27.60 -0.91
N ASP A 194 -8.97 26.84 0.16
CA ASP A 194 -7.85 26.57 1.06
C ASP A 194 -6.93 25.45 0.56
N GLN A 195 -7.19 24.90 -0.63
CA GLN A 195 -6.20 24.07 -1.33
C GLN A 195 -5.17 24.99 -2.00
N PRO A 196 -3.91 24.97 -1.60
CA PRO A 196 -2.89 25.81 -2.22
C PRO A 196 -2.79 25.45 -3.70
N ARG A 197 -3.04 26.44 -4.57
CA ARG A 197 -2.46 26.43 -5.91
C ARG A 197 -0.99 26.16 -5.75
N ALA A 198 -0.47 25.17 -6.48
CA ALA A 198 0.89 24.68 -6.40
C ALA A 198 1.91 25.82 -6.26
N SER A 199 2.32 26.13 -5.05
CA SER A 199 3.49 26.91 -4.70
C SER A 199 4.04 26.36 -3.39
N ASN A 200 5.24 25.80 -3.49
CA ASN A 200 6.10 25.36 -2.41
C ASN A 200 5.72 25.83 -1.00
N SER A 201 5.10 25.00 -0.21
CA SER A 201 5.22 25.05 1.23
C SER A 201 5.00 23.66 1.84
N ASN A 202 5.96 23.25 2.64
CA ASN A 202 6.03 21.98 3.36
C ASN A 202 4.80 21.81 4.28
N ALA A 203 3.80 21.07 3.84
CA ALA A 203 2.76 20.54 4.72
C ALA A 203 3.20 19.14 5.18
N THR A 204 3.62 19.04 6.43
CA THR A 204 3.97 17.81 7.11
C THR A 204 2.76 16.87 7.20
N SER A 205 2.91 15.66 6.72
CA SER A 205 1.90 14.61 6.74
C SER A 205 1.68 14.03 8.15
N SER A 206 0.43 13.80 8.51
CA SER A 206 -0.04 13.40 9.83
C SER A 206 0.12 11.91 10.19
N HIS A 207 0.81 11.10 9.42
CA HIS A 207 1.07 9.68 9.75
C HIS A 207 2.54 9.45 10.06
N VAL A 208 2.91 9.66 11.32
CA VAL A 208 4.24 9.33 11.83
C VAL A 208 4.13 8.08 12.71
N PHE A 209 4.81 7.01 12.30
CA PHE A 209 4.85 5.74 13.05
C PHE A 209 5.41 5.93 14.47
N GLU A 210 4.94 5.09 15.41
CA GLU A 210 5.45 4.98 16.76
C GLU A 210 6.97 4.68 16.74
N GLY A 211 7.80 5.67 16.98
CA GLY A 211 9.27 5.63 16.84
C GLY A 211 9.82 6.79 16.02
N ASN A 212 9.06 7.38 15.10
CA ASN A 212 9.50 8.53 14.29
C ASN A 212 8.78 9.84 14.64
N ARG A 213 7.77 9.80 15.54
CA ARG A 213 6.96 10.98 15.92
C ARG A 213 7.81 12.11 16.48
N ASN A 214 8.68 11.79 17.39
CA ASN A 214 9.59 12.75 18.03
C ASN A 214 10.55 13.36 16.99
N SER A 215 11.08 12.54 16.07
CA SER A 215 11.96 13.00 14.99
C SER A 215 11.21 13.90 13.98
N SER A 216 9.99 13.55 13.62
CA SER A 216 9.16 14.33 12.70
C SER A 216 8.75 15.67 13.32
N LEU A 217 8.32 15.65 14.58
CA LEU A 217 7.98 16.86 15.33
C LEU A 217 9.19 17.78 15.50
N PHE A 218 10.33 17.20 15.84
CA PHE A 218 11.60 17.90 15.96
C PHE A 218 11.98 18.60 14.66
N GLN A 219 11.94 17.88 13.53
CA GLN A 219 12.29 18.42 12.22
C GLN A 219 11.32 19.55 11.79
N SER A 220 10.03 19.38 12.01
CA SER A 220 9.03 20.44 11.78
C SER A 220 9.33 21.66 12.63
N SER A 221 9.60 21.49 13.92
CA SER A 221 9.93 22.56 14.83
C SER A 221 11.24 23.27 14.45
N VAL A 222 12.28 22.51 14.06
CA VAL A 222 13.56 23.07 13.56
C VAL A 222 13.33 23.88 12.28
N THR A 223 12.51 23.40 11.35
CA THR A 223 12.17 24.12 10.12
C THR A 223 11.51 25.47 10.43
N GLN A 224 10.58 25.50 11.37
CA GLN A 224 9.89 26.71 11.80
C GLN A 224 10.82 27.67 12.55
N VAL A 225 11.71 27.13 13.38
CA VAL A 225 12.77 27.90 14.05
C VAL A 225 13.68 28.58 13.01
N HIS A 226 14.07 27.87 11.97
CA HIS A 226 14.88 28.41 10.88
C HIS A 226 14.12 29.40 9.99
N ALA A 227 12.82 29.24 9.84
CA ALA A 227 11.95 30.20 9.15
C ALA A 227 11.75 31.52 9.94
N GLY A 228 12.32 31.62 11.15
CA GLY A 228 12.27 32.84 11.95
C GLY A 228 10.99 32.99 12.79
N LEU A 229 10.15 31.97 12.91
CA LEU A 229 8.94 32.03 13.75
C LEU A 229 9.33 32.19 15.24
N SER A 230 8.48 32.89 16.02
CA SER A 230 8.74 33.04 17.45
C SER A 230 8.66 31.73 18.21
N ASP A 231 9.34 31.63 19.36
CA ASP A 231 9.36 30.42 20.19
C ASP A 231 7.94 29.96 20.60
N GLU A 232 7.03 30.92 20.82
CA GLU A 232 5.64 30.64 21.15
C GLU A 232 4.87 30.04 19.98
N VAL A 233 5.08 30.57 18.77
CA VAL A 233 4.45 30.04 17.54
C VAL A 233 4.97 28.65 17.20
N VAL A 234 6.28 28.41 17.32
CA VAL A 234 6.88 27.09 17.10
C VAL A 234 6.30 26.08 18.09
N ARG A 235 6.15 26.47 19.37
CA ARG A 235 5.56 25.61 20.40
C ARG A 235 4.10 25.31 20.12
N SER A 236 3.30 26.32 19.80
CA SER A 236 1.88 26.17 19.46
C SER A 236 1.70 25.23 18.27
N ASN A 237 2.44 25.44 17.18
CA ASN A 237 2.38 24.60 15.99
C ASN A 237 2.85 23.16 16.27
N ALA A 238 3.84 22.96 17.14
CA ALA A 238 4.32 21.64 17.51
C ALA A 238 3.26 20.83 18.30
N HIS A 239 2.53 21.48 19.22
CA HIS A 239 1.40 20.86 19.90
C HIS A 239 0.26 20.53 18.94
N GLU A 240 0.02 21.39 17.95
CA GLU A 240 -0.97 21.15 16.89
C GLU A 240 -0.57 19.94 16.02
N ILE A 241 0.68 19.90 15.56
CA ILE A 241 1.23 18.78 14.79
C ILE A 241 1.16 17.48 15.61
N ASN A 242 1.52 17.54 16.89
CA ASN A 242 1.43 16.39 17.79
C ASN A 242 -0.02 15.90 17.98
N GLY A 243 -0.98 16.81 18.08
CA GLY A 243 -2.39 16.48 18.16
C GLY A 243 -2.94 15.79 16.90
N ALA A 244 -2.26 15.97 15.76
CA ALA A 244 -2.58 15.32 14.49
C ALA A 244 -1.97 13.92 14.35
N TYR A 245 -1.09 13.47 15.27
CA TYR A 245 -0.54 12.12 15.24
C TYR A 245 -1.57 11.09 15.71
N ASP A 246 -1.58 9.93 15.10
CA ASP A 246 -2.45 8.80 15.46
C ASP A 246 -2.39 8.42 16.95
N VAL A 247 -1.20 8.52 17.53
CA VAL A 247 -0.92 8.41 18.96
C VAL A 247 -0.06 9.62 19.32
N PRO A 248 -0.60 10.69 19.90
CA PRO A 248 0.19 11.85 20.25
C PRO A 248 1.30 11.53 21.25
N LEU A 249 2.40 12.26 21.14
CA LEU A 249 3.44 12.28 22.19
C LEU A 249 2.87 12.93 23.45
N ASP A 250 3.43 12.59 24.60
CA ASP A 250 3.16 13.27 25.86
C ASP A 250 3.48 14.77 25.74
N GLU A 251 2.66 15.64 26.34
CA GLU A 251 2.89 17.10 26.30
C GLU A 251 4.30 17.50 26.76
N ASP A 252 4.82 16.85 27.83
CA ASP A 252 6.18 17.07 28.29
C ASP A 252 7.24 16.62 27.27
N GLU A 253 6.93 15.63 26.44
CA GLU A 253 7.83 15.15 25.38
C GLU A 253 7.80 16.11 24.17
N VAL A 254 6.62 16.63 23.82
CA VAL A 254 6.48 17.71 22.83
C VAL A 254 7.28 18.92 23.25
N ASP A 255 7.09 19.39 24.47
CA ASP A 255 7.79 20.56 25.01
C ASP A 255 9.31 20.39 25.03
N ARG A 256 9.80 19.20 25.43
CA ARG A 256 11.24 18.89 25.36
C ARG A 256 11.74 18.87 23.94
N THR A 257 10.96 18.33 23.01
CA THR A 257 11.30 18.28 21.58
C THR A 257 11.35 19.68 20.99
N VAL A 258 10.36 20.53 21.30
CA VAL A 258 10.34 21.94 20.90
C VAL A 258 11.50 22.72 21.53
N GLN A 259 11.74 22.54 22.82
CA GLN A 259 12.86 23.18 23.51
C GLN A 259 14.21 22.77 22.90
N SER A 260 14.36 21.49 22.55
CA SER A 260 15.51 21.01 21.80
C SER A 260 15.63 21.66 20.43
N ALA A 261 14.53 21.77 19.67
CA ALA A 261 14.50 22.49 18.40
C ALA A 261 14.81 23.98 18.53
N GLN A 262 14.26 24.63 19.57
CA GLN A 262 14.53 26.04 19.89
C GLN A 262 15.99 26.28 20.34
N SER A 263 16.62 25.30 20.96
CA SER A 263 18.05 25.36 21.29
C SER A 263 18.95 25.45 20.06
N TYR A 264 18.45 24.94 18.91
CA TYR A 264 19.10 25.14 17.61
C TYR A 264 19.13 26.63 17.19
N ARG A 265 18.15 27.44 17.61
CA ARG A 265 18.20 28.88 17.41
C ARG A 265 19.25 29.55 18.29
N ARG A 266 19.44 29.04 19.50
CA ARG A 266 20.25 29.72 20.54
C ARG A 266 21.72 29.30 20.58
N ASN A 267 22.03 28.04 20.17
CA ASN A 267 23.35 27.46 20.42
C ASN A 267 23.94 26.57 19.30
N HIS A 268 23.25 26.32 18.20
CA HIS A 268 23.84 25.55 17.09
C HIS A 268 24.18 26.45 15.91
N VAL A 269 25.23 27.21 16.06
CA VAL A 269 26.04 27.57 14.90
C VAL A 269 26.62 26.24 14.40
N ILE A 270 26.05 25.69 13.32
CA ILE A 270 26.64 24.49 12.70
C ILE A 270 28.09 24.85 12.33
N PRO A 271 29.08 24.15 12.87
CA PRO A 271 30.46 24.56 12.74
C PRO A 271 30.93 24.53 11.26
N PHE A 272 31.90 25.37 10.94
CA PHE A 272 32.54 25.38 9.63
C PHE A 272 33.54 24.23 9.51
N THR A 273 33.01 23.00 9.44
CA THR A 273 33.75 21.73 9.33
C THR A 273 33.08 20.82 8.31
N ASP A 274 33.74 19.76 7.88
CA ASP A 274 33.11 18.77 6.99
C ASP A 274 31.95 18.04 7.66
N LEU A 275 32.02 17.80 8.98
CA LEU A 275 30.89 17.29 9.78
C LEU A 275 29.73 18.30 9.79
N GLY A 276 30.01 19.59 10.01
CA GLY A 276 28.98 20.62 9.96
C GLY A 276 28.35 20.74 8.56
N ASN A 277 29.12 20.56 7.49
CA ASN A 277 28.58 20.49 6.15
C ASN A 277 27.66 19.27 5.96
N ALA A 278 28.00 18.11 6.55
CA ALA A 278 27.16 16.92 6.52
C ALA A 278 25.84 17.11 7.31
N GLU A 279 25.88 17.83 8.44
CA GLU A 279 24.69 18.21 9.21
C GLU A 279 23.78 19.16 8.42
N ARG A 280 24.37 20.15 7.69
CA ARG A 280 23.64 21.01 6.76
C ARG A 280 22.97 20.21 5.65
N PHE A 281 23.73 19.28 5.05
CA PHE A 281 23.20 18.39 4.02
C PHE A 281 22.03 17.55 4.57
N LYS A 282 22.19 16.94 5.76
CA LYS A 282 21.12 16.20 6.40
C LYS A 282 19.86 17.06 6.58
N ARG A 283 20.00 18.29 7.08
CA ARG A 283 18.89 19.24 7.23
C ARG A 283 18.16 19.50 5.91
N ASP A 284 18.92 19.80 4.85
CA ASP A 284 18.37 20.20 3.54
C ASP A 284 17.88 19.01 2.70
N ALA A 285 18.41 17.81 2.99
CA ALA A 285 18.14 16.56 2.27
C ALA A 285 17.11 15.65 2.97
N PHE A 286 16.64 16.03 4.18
CA PHE A 286 15.71 15.21 4.94
C PHE A 286 14.42 14.92 4.17
N GLY A 287 13.97 13.65 4.17
CA GLY A 287 12.80 13.20 3.41
C GLY A 287 13.01 13.13 1.89
N LYS A 288 14.19 13.57 1.39
CA LYS A 288 14.49 13.57 -0.03
C LYS A 288 15.62 12.62 -0.42
N PHE A 289 16.53 12.32 0.49
CA PHE A 289 17.72 11.51 0.22
C PHE A 289 17.89 10.43 1.29
N LEU A 290 18.25 9.23 0.84
CA LEU A 290 18.67 8.11 1.69
C LEU A 290 19.87 7.41 1.09
N PHE A 291 20.83 7.08 1.93
CA PHE A 291 22.00 6.28 1.54
C PHE A 291 21.70 4.80 1.77
N VAL A 292 21.72 4.01 0.70
CA VAL A 292 21.48 2.56 0.77
C VAL A 292 22.82 1.86 1.00
N LYS A 293 23.00 1.29 2.18
CA LYS A 293 24.29 0.76 2.68
C LYS A 293 24.84 -0.36 1.79
N GLU A 294 24.03 -1.32 1.41
CA GLU A 294 24.43 -2.48 0.60
C GLU A 294 24.80 -2.07 -0.82
N ALA A 295 24.11 -1.08 -1.36
CA ALA A 295 24.38 -0.55 -2.69
C ALA A 295 25.51 0.50 -2.71
N LYS A 296 25.90 1.04 -1.53
CA LYS A 296 26.81 2.17 -1.35
C LYS A 296 26.44 3.36 -2.23
N ARG A 297 25.13 3.69 -2.31
CA ARG A 297 24.58 4.70 -3.21
C ARG A 297 23.49 5.52 -2.56
N TRP A 298 23.40 6.76 -2.99
CA TRP A 298 22.31 7.65 -2.63
C TRP A 298 21.08 7.37 -3.50
N PHE A 299 19.93 7.29 -2.86
CA PHE A 299 18.62 7.31 -3.48
C PHE A 299 17.96 8.66 -3.19
N VAL A 300 17.19 9.15 -4.16
CA VAL A 300 16.46 10.41 -4.06
C VAL A 300 14.96 10.14 -4.27
N PHE A 301 14.13 10.76 -3.47
CA PHE A 301 12.70 10.80 -3.69
C PHE A 301 12.38 11.90 -4.71
N ASP A 302 11.92 11.52 -5.90
CA ASP A 302 11.65 12.44 -7.02
C ASP A 302 10.27 13.13 -6.94
N GLY A 303 9.57 12.95 -5.82
CA GLY A 303 8.20 13.38 -5.61
C GLY A 303 7.17 12.30 -5.92
N ARG A 304 7.59 11.12 -6.43
CA ARG A 304 6.73 9.98 -6.77
C ARG A 304 7.26 8.67 -6.21
N SER A 305 8.55 8.44 -6.33
CA SER A 305 9.21 7.21 -5.90
C SER A 305 10.66 7.46 -5.50
N TRP A 306 11.25 6.49 -4.82
CA TRP A 306 12.68 6.48 -4.53
C TRP A 306 13.44 5.94 -5.73
N ILE A 307 14.28 6.76 -6.31
CA ILE A 307 15.07 6.42 -7.49
C ILE A 307 16.58 6.55 -7.21
N HIS A 308 17.39 5.81 -7.94
CA HIS A 308 18.82 6.01 -7.98
C HIS A 308 19.16 7.00 -9.09
N ASP A 309 19.54 8.23 -8.74
CA ASP A 309 20.03 9.25 -9.66
C ASP A 309 21.50 9.51 -9.38
N LEU A 310 22.34 9.24 -10.40
CA LEU A 310 23.77 9.54 -10.36
C LEU A 310 23.96 11.05 -10.33
N GLY A 311 24.44 11.57 -9.20
CA GLY A 311 24.75 12.99 -9.04
C GLY A 311 23.65 13.82 -8.33
N ALA A 312 22.47 13.26 -8.03
CA ALA A 312 21.45 14.01 -7.30
C ALA A 312 21.93 14.48 -5.92
N ALA A 313 22.64 13.62 -5.18
CA ALA A 313 23.21 13.98 -3.89
C ALA A 313 24.30 15.05 -4.01
N GLU A 314 25.13 14.98 -5.05
CA GLU A 314 26.14 16.01 -5.33
C GLU A 314 25.48 17.36 -5.68
N ARG A 315 24.43 17.35 -6.51
CA ARG A 315 23.66 18.58 -6.81
C ARG A 315 23.04 19.19 -5.56
N GLN A 316 22.51 18.36 -4.67
CA GLN A 316 21.99 18.83 -3.37
C GLN A 316 23.12 19.38 -2.49
N ALA A 317 24.28 18.72 -2.43
CA ALA A 317 25.45 19.22 -1.71
C ALA A 317 25.89 20.60 -2.21
N HIS A 318 25.90 20.81 -3.52
CA HIS A 318 26.19 22.15 -4.10
C HIS A 318 25.17 23.21 -3.66
N GLN A 319 23.88 22.85 -3.59
CA GLN A 319 22.85 23.77 -3.09
C GLN A 319 23.05 24.07 -1.61
N THR A 320 23.28 23.05 -0.78
CA THR A 320 23.55 23.21 0.64
C THR A 320 24.77 24.11 0.90
N ILE A 321 25.85 23.95 0.16
CA ILE A 321 27.04 24.81 0.28
C ILE A 321 26.71 26.27 -0.01
N ARG A 322 25.89 26.54 -1.03
CA ARG A 322 25.51 27.90 -1.42
C ARG A 322 24.64 28.62 -0.39
N THR A 323 23.99 27.89 0.50
CA THR A 323 23.15 28.47 1.56
C THR A 323 23.91 28.83 2.84
N ILE A 324 25.19 28.42 2.98
CA ILE A 324 25.98 28.63 4.19
C ILE A 324 26.07 30.12 4.59
N ILE A 325 26.17 31.00 3.59
CA ILE A 325 26.24 32.45 3.83
C ILE A 325 25.02 33.01 4.54
N TYR A 326 23.84 32.42 4.31
CA TYR A 326 22.59 32.89 4.90
C TYR A 326 22.46 32.54 6.39
N GLU A 327 23.32 31.66 6.91
CA GLU A 327 23.36 31.29 8.33
C GLU A 327 24.09 32.34 9.20
N ALA A 328 24.86 33.22 8.59
CA ALA A 328 25.70 34.19 9.29
C ALA A 328 24.92 35.40 9.88
N GLY A 329 23.63 35.53 9.56
CA GLY A 329 22.83 36.67 10.02
C GLY A 329 23.36 38.01 9.50
N SER A 330 23.39 39.04 10.36
CA SER A 330 23.83 40.41 10.02
C SER A 330 25.22 40.80 10.55
N ASP A 331 25.90 39.89 11.22
CA ASP A 331 27.24 40.11 11.76
C ASP A 331 28.29 40.09 10.64
N PRO A 332 29.01 41.19 10.36
CA PRO A 332 30.00 41.29 9.30
C PRO A 332 31.13 40.25 9.40
N ASP A 333 31.59 39.95 10.62
CA ASP A 333 32.67 38.97 10.84
C ASP A 333 32.18 37.53 10.58
N ALA A 334 30.96 37.22 11.03
CA ALA A 334 30.30 35.95 10.75
C ALA A 334 30.04 35.77 9.24
N ILE A 335 29.59 36.82 8.53
CA ILE A 335 29.40 36.80 7.09
C ILE A 335 30.71 36.52 6.38
N GLN A 336 31.82 37.18 6.75
CA GLN A 336 33.12 36.96 6.14
C GLN A 336 33.64 35.54 6.38
N ALA A 337 33.43 34.99 7.60
CA ALA A 337 33.80 33.62 7.92
C ALA A 337 32.98 32.62 7.10
N ALA A 338 31.66 32.82 6.98
CA ALA A 338 30.77 32.01 6.16
C ALA A 338 31.15 32.02 4.67
N GLN A 339 31.48 33.19 4.11
CA GLN A 339 31.92 33.30 2.74
C GLN A 339 33.22 32.53 2.47
N ARG A 340 34.21 32.64 3.38
CA ARG A 340 35.46 31.87 3.28
C ARG A 340 35.20 30.37 3.33
N TRP A 341 34.35 29.93 4.24
CA TRP A 341 34.01 28.52 4.38
C TRP A 341 33.21 28.00 3.21
N GLN A 342 32.21 28.75 2.73
CA GLN A 342 31.45 28.41 1.52
C GLN A 342 32.40 28.16 0.35
N LYS A 343 33.26 29.12 0.04
CA LYS A 343 34.23 29.01 -1.05
C LYS A 343 35.18 27.80 -0.87
N ALA A 344 35.66 27.54 0.35
CA ALA A 344 36.48 26.37 0.64
C ALA A 344 35.72 25.06 0.47
N SER A 345 34.39 25.05 0.78
CA SER A 345 33.54 23.87 0.71
C SER A 345 33.18 23.45 -0.72
N GLU A 346 33.37 24.34 -1.73
CA GLU A 346 33.15 24.03 -3.14
C GLU A 346 34.21 23.05 -3.72
N ALA A 347 35.30 22.79 -2.99
CA ALA A 347 36.29 21.81 -3.42
C ALA A 347 35.67 20.39 -3.45
N THR A 348 35.95 19.66 -4.56
CA THR A 348 35.39 18.28 -4.77
C THR A 348 35.71 17.35 -3.61
N SER A 349 36.88 17.48 -2.96
CA SER A 349 37.23 16.68 -1.79
C SER A 349 36.27 16.91 -0.59
N ARG A 350 35.87 18.18 -0.35
CA ARG A 350 34.95 18.54 0.72
C ARG A 350 33.50 18.13 0.43
N ILE A 351 33.09 18.21 -0.84
CA ILE A 351 31.80 17.71 -1.28
C ILE A 351 31.71 16.19 -1.03
N LYS A 352 32.75 15.44 -1.39
CA LYS A 352 32.84 14.01 -1.11
C LYS A 352 32.83 13.71 0.39
N ALA A 353 33.63 14.44 1.18
CA ALA A 353 33.68 14.29 2.63
C ALA A 353 32.31 14.58 3.26
N MET A 354 31.60 15.65 2.84
CA MET A 354 30.23 15.95 3.26
C MET A 354 29.30 14.76 3.04
N LEU A 355 29.26 14.21 1.81
CA LEU A 355 28.38 13.11 1.44
C LEU A 355 28.76 11.80 2.15
N GLU A 356 30.03 11.53 2.34
CA GLU A 356 30.54 10.37 3.07
C GLU A 356 30.12 10.43 4.54
N VAL A 357 30.36 11.55 5.22
CA VAL A 357 29.94 11.76 6.62
C VAL A 357 28.41 11.73 6.72
N ALA A 358 27.68 12.41 5.82
CA ALA A 358 26.24 12.43 5.82
C ALA A 358 25.62 11.02 5.69
N SER A 359 26.27 10.13 4.94
CA SER A 359 25.81 8.73 4.79
C SER A 359 25.79 7.92 6.09
N SER A 360 26.48 8.39 7.14
CA SER A 360 26.55 7.76 8.45
C SER A 360 25.68 8.43 9.51
N LEU A 361 25.09 9.59 9.19
CA LEU A 361 24.23 10.31 10.13
C LEU A 361 22.86 9.62 10.29
N ASP A 362 22.32 9.68 11.50
CA ASP A 362 21.02 9.11 11.82
C ASP A 362 19.92 9.64 10.88
N GLY A 363 19.08 8.75 10.37
CA GLY A 363 17.99 9.08 9.44
C GLY A 363 18.42 9.32 7.99
N MET A 364 19.74 9.27 7.68
CA MET A 364 20.24 9.41 6.31
C MET A 364 20.58 8.08 5.66
N ALA A 365 20.66 6.98 6.41
CA ALA A 365 21.01 5.66 5.91
C ALA A 365 19.86 4.68 6.08
N THR A 366 19.70 3.79 5.09
CA THR A 366 18.73 2.71 5.12
C THR A 366 19.31 1.44 4.51
N SER A 367 18.61 0.32 4.66
CA SER A 367 18.91 -0.92 3.96
C SER A 367 18.11 -1.02 2.66
N LYS A 368 18.62 -1.76 1.69
CA LYS A 368 17.88 -2.04 0.45
C LYS A 368 16.55 -2.73 0.72
N GLY A 369 16.51 -3.60 1.72
CA GLY A 369 15.31 -4.33 2.12
C GLY A 369 14.27 -3.46 2.84
N ALA A 370 14.50 -2.17 3.08
CA ALA A 370 13.49 -1.26 3.64
C ALA A 370 12.50 -0.75 2.58
N PHE A 371 12.88 -0.80 1.29
CA PHE A 371 12.01 -0.38 0.20
C PHE A 371 10.97 -1.44 -0.16
N ASP A 372 9.85 -0.98 -0.72
CA ASP A 372 8.74 -1.79 -1.26
C ASP A 372 8.13 -2.80 -0.26
N ARG A 373 8.22 -2.50 1.06
CA ARG A 373 7.74 -3.39 2.14
C ARG A 373 6.23 -3.30 2.42
N LYS A 374 5.53 -2.38 1.77
CA LYS A 374 4.09 -2.18 1.95
C LYS A 374 3.33 -2.88 0.83
N PRO A 375 2.95 -4.16 1.00
CA PRO A 375 2.40 -4.97 -0.09
C PRO A 375 1.03 -4.49 -0.56
N ASP A 376 0.30 -3.78 0.29
CA ASP A 376 -1.03 -3.28 -0.01
C ASP A 376 -1.01 -1.94 -0.80
N LEU A 377 0.17 -1.30 -0.93
CA LEU A 377 0.30 -0.05 -1.67
C LEU A 377 0.68 -0.27 -3.14
N ILE A 378 -0.01 0.42 -4.04
CA ILE A 378 0.36 0.53 -5.46
C ILE A 378 0.61 1.99 -5.78
N ASN A 379 1.79 2.27 -6.34
CA ASN A 379 2.20 3.60 -6.74
C ASN A 379 1.88 3.84 -8.21
N PHE A 380 1.05 4.82 -8.51
CA PHE A 380 0.72 5.26 -9.87
C PHE A 380 1.48 6.55 -10.22
N LYS A 381 1.42 7.01 -11.46
CA LYS A 381 2.10 8.24 -11.88
C LYS A 381 1.57 9.51 -11.21
N ASN A 382 0.36 9.48 -10.65
CA ASN A 382 -0.33 10.61 -10.05
C ASN A 382 -0.66 10.44 -8.55
N GLY A 383 -0.23 9.34 -7.92
CA GLY A 383 -0.47 9.09 -6.50
C GLY A 383 -0.35 7.62 -6.13
N THR A 384 -0.61 7.29 -4.89
CA THR A 384 -0.53 5.95 -4.32
C THR A 384 -1.92 5.47 -3.93
N PHE A 385 -2.27 4.26 -4.37
CA PHE A 385 -3.52 3.58 -4.02
C PHE A 385 -3.24 2.52 -2.95
N ASP A 386 -4.06 2.49 -1.91
CA ASP A 386 -4.01 1.48 -0.86
C ASP A 386 -5.10 0.43 -1.10
N LEU A 387 -4.70 -0.81 -1.37
CA LEU A 387 -5.62 -1.94 -1.59
C LEU A 387 -6.36 -2.37 -0.31
N GLY A 388 -5.83 -2.01 0.87
CA GLY A 388 -6.41 -2.40 2.16
C GLY A 388 -7.64 -1.57 2.52
N ASP A 389 -7.62 -0.27 2.23
CA ASP A 389 -8.72 0.65 2.53
C ASP A 389 -9.40 1.25 1.29
N GLY A 390 -8.88 0.96 0.09
CA GLY A 390 -9.41 1.48 -1.17
C GLY A 390 -9.15 2.96 -1.41
N GLN A 391 -8.23 3.58 -0.68
CA GLN A 391 -7.97 5.01 -0.76
C GLN A 391 -6.86 5.33 -1.77
N PHE A 392 -7.10 6.38 -2.55
CA PHE A 392 -6.09 6.99 -3.41
C PHE A 392 -5.60 8.30 -2.80
N ARG A 393 -4.29 8.50 -2.71
CA ARG A 393 -3.68 9.67 -2.09
C ARG A 393 -2.40 10.11 -2.81
N GLU A 394 -1.90 11.28 -2.48
CA GLU A 394 -0.62 11.77 -2.96
C GLU A 394 0.55 10.84 -2.56
N HIS A 395 1.62 10.91 -3.34
CA HIS A 395 2.86 10.19 -3.05
C HIS A 395 3.49 10.66 -1.74
N ARG A 396 4.09 9.72 -1.01
CA ARG A 396 4.79 10.00 0.25
C ARG A 396 6.14 9.32 0.26
N PHE A 397 7.16 10.02 0.72
CA PHE A 397 8.51 9.44 0.81
C PHE A 397 8.58 8.33 1.88
N GLU A 398 7.74 8.41 2.92
CA GLU A 398 7.62 7.40 4.00
C GLU A 398 7.05 6.07 3.51
N ASP A 399 6.44 6.03 2.36
CA ASP A 399 5.97 4.77 1.78
C ASP A 399 7.12 3.90 1.27
N MET A 400 8.30 4.49 1.11
CA MET A 400 9.52 3.79 0.70
C MET A 400 9.34 3.01 -0.61
N LEU A 401 8.51 3.51 -1.52
CA LEU A 401 8.21 2.84 -2.79
C LEU A 401 9.24 3.23 -3.85
N THR A 402 9.75 2.22 -4.56
CA THR A 402 10.67 2.39 -5.69
C THR A 402 10.00 2.12 -7.04
N LYS A 403 8.80 1.58 -7.04
CA LYS A 403 8.06 1.11 -8.21
C LYS A 403 6.94 2.07 -8.58
N ILE A 404 6.68 2.20 -9.89
CA ILE A 404 5.55 2.98 -10.41
C ILE A 404 4.81 2.14 -11.46
N ALA A 405 3.48 2.09 -11.37
CA ALA A 405 2.62 1.50 -12.39
C ALA A 405 2.67 2.29 -13.70
N GLY A 406 2.37 1.64 -14.82
CA GLY A 406 2.59 2.19 -16.15
C GLY A 406 1.67 3.35 -16.54
N CYS A 407 0.61 3.63 -15.78
CA CYS A 407 -0.39 4.66 -16.06
C CYS A 407 -0.70 5.51 -14.82
N ILE A 408 -1.57 6.50 -14.99
CA ILE A 408 -2.23 7.21 -13.90
C ILE A 408 -3.38 6.35 -13.35
N PHE A 409 -3.78 6.58 -12.11
CA PHE A 409 -5.04 6.10 -11.56
C PHE A 409 -6.15 7.13 -11.88
N ASP A 410 -7.22 6.68 -12.51
CA ASP A 410 -8.43 7.45 -12.77
C ASP A 410 -9.64 6.55 -12.47
N PRO A 411 -10.37 6.78 -11.38
CA PRO A 411 -11.50 5.93 -10.99
C PRO A 411 -12.66 5.96 -11.98
N SER A 412 -12.71 6.96 -12.85
CA SER A 412 -13.76 7.10 -13.88
C SER A 412 -13.41 6.42 -15.20
N ALA A 413 -12.16 6.03 -15.38
CA ALA A 413 -11.69 5.43 -16.63
C ALA A 413 -12.34 4.07 -16.88
N LYS A 414 -12.76 3.84 -18.12
CA LYS A 414 -13.33 2.59 -18.61
C LYS A 414 -12.35 1.89 -19.55
N ALA A 415 -12.52 0.58 -19.72
CA ALA A 415 -11.71 -0.26 -20.58
C ALA A 415 -12.58 -1.14 -21.49
N GLU A 416 -13.46 -0.50 -22.26
CA GLU A 416 -14.49 -1.21 -23.06
C GLU A 416 -13.88 -2.14 -24.11
N ARG A 417 -12.81 -1.70 -24.79
CA ARG A 417 -12.12 -2.54 -25.79
C ARG A 417 -11.35 -3.68 -25.14
N TRP A 418 -10.77 -3.44 -23.94
CA TRP A 418 -10.11 -4.48 -23.15
C TRP A 418 -11.10 -5.54 -22.69
N ASP A 419 -12.25 -5.16 -22.14
CA ASP A 419 -13.30 -6.09 -21.70
C ASP A 419 -13.75 -6.96 -22.86
N GLN A 420 -14.02 -6.34 -24.01
CA GLN A 420 -14.34 -7.06 -25.24
C GLN A 420 -13.24 -8.01 -25.67
N PHE A 421 -11.98 -7.57 -25.64
CA PHE A 421 -10.82 -8.38 -26.02
C PHE A 421 -10.65 -9.59 -25.10
N VAL A 422 -10.74 -9.42 -23.77
CA VAL A 422 -10.66 -10.51 -22.80
C VAL A 422 -11.76 -11.54 -23.06
N TYR A 423 -12.97 -11.08 -23.35
CA TYR A 423 -14.09 -11.95 -23.66
C TYR A 423 -13.91 -12.67 -25.01
N GLU A 424 -13.37 -12.01 -26.03
CA GLU A 424 -13.04 -12.60 -27.34
C GLU A 424 -11.98 -13.71 -27.21
N VAL A 425 -10.87 -13.47 -26.50
CA VAL A 425 -9.77 -14.46 -26.38
C VAL A 425 -10.16 -15.68 -25.55
N MET A 426 -11.16 -15.56 -24.65
CA MET A 426 -11.72 -16.66 -23.89
C MET A 426 -12.89 -17.35 -24.61
N ASP A 427 -13.10 -17.05 -25.88
CA ASP A 427 -14.19 -17.61 -26.70
C ASP A 427 -15.55 -17.48 -25.99
N THR A 428 -15.86 -16.28 -25.50
CA THR A 428 -17.07 -15.92 -24.77
C THR A 428 -17.33 -16.68 -23.46
N ASN A 429 -16.31 -17.36 -22.91
CA ASN A 429 -16.44 -18.04 -21.63
C ASN A 429 -16.24 -17.02 -20.47
N GLU A 430 -17.33 -16.70 -19.80
CA GLU A 430 -17.33 -15.74 -18.70
C GLU A 430 -16.48 -16.18 -17.50
N ALA A 431 -16.51 -17.46 -17.16
CA ALA A 431 -15.72 -17.99 -16.03
C ALA A 431 -14.22 -17.84 -16.25
N ASP A 432 -13.74 -18.08 -17.47
CA ASP A 432 -12.33 -17.94 -17.82
C ASP A 432 -11.95 -16.44 -17.90
N ALA A 433 -12.82 -15.58 -18.40
CA ALA A 433 -12.63 -14.12 -18.43
C ALA A 433 -12.55 -13.56 -16.98
N GLN A 434 -13.44 -13.97 -16.10
CA GLN A 434 -13.43 -13.60 -14.69
C GLN A 434 -12.20 -14.16 -13.96
N TYR A 435 -11.73 -15.35 -14.33
CA TYR A 435 -10.46 -15.89 -13.80
C TYR A 435 -9.29 -14.99 -14.16
N LEU A 436 -9.18 -14.55 -15.42
CA LEU A 436 -8.15 -13.59 -15.85
C LEU A 436 -8.25 -12.27 -15.07
N GLN A 437 -9.46 -11.76 -14.86
CA GLN A 437 -9.68 -10.54 -14.09
C GLN A 437 -9.20 -10.68 -12.65
N LYS A 438 -9.59 -11.76 -11.98
CA LYS A 438 -9.11 -12.07 -10.62
C LYS A 438 -7.61 -12.27 -10.55
N LEU A 439 -7.02 -12.96 -11.55
CA LEU A 439 -5.58 -13.19 -11.60
C LEU A 439 -4.80 -11.88 -11.72
N ILE A 440 -5.20 -10.99 -12.61
CA ILE A 440 -4.49 -9.72 -12.77
C ILE A 440 -4.74 -8.80 -11.55
N GLY A 441 -5.94 -8.83 -10.97
CA GLY A 441 -6.21 -8.18 -9.69
C GLY A 441 -5.30 -8.71 -8.57
N TYR A 442 -5.13 -10.02 -8.49
CA TYR A 442 -4.22 -10.65 -7.54
C TYR A 442 -2.75 -10.23 -7.77
N CYS A 443 -2.34 -10.02 -9.02
CA CYS A 443 -1.00 -9.50 -9.34
C CYS A 443 -0.77 -8.05 -8.89
N LEU A 444 -1.83 -7.28 -8.58
CA LEU A 444 -1.66 -5.95 -7.97
C LEU A 444 -1.19 -6.03 -6.52
N TRP A 445 -1.46 -7.14 -5.85
CA TRP A 445 -1.15 -7.33 -4.45
C TRP A 445 0.27 -7.88 -4.26
N GLY A 446 1.01 -7.31 -3.31
CA GLY A 446 2.37 -7.76 -2.96
C GLY A 446 2.39 -8.91 -1.95
N ARG A 447 1.31 -9.68 -1.83
CA ARG A 447 1.24 -10.87 -0.98
C ARG A 447 0.84 -12.08 -1.81
N ARG A 448 1.27 -13.28 -1.41
CA ARG A 448 1.06 -14.49 -2.19
C ARG A 448 0.60 -15.70 -1.39
N PRO A 449 -0.64 -15.68 -0.86
CA PRO A 449 -1.20 -16.86 -0.23
C PRO A 449 -1.45 -18.02 -1.22
N GLU A 450 -1.67 -17.70 -2.51
CA GLU A 450 -1.88 -18.71 -3.55
C GLU A 450 -0.56 -19.27 -4.04
N GLN A 451 -0.30 -20.53 -3.73
CA GLN A 451 0.88 -21.25 -4.22
C GLN A 451 0.69 -21.72 -5.67
N SER A 452 0.42 -20.81 -6.59
CA SER A 452 0.06 -21.15 -7.97
C SER A 452 1.07 -20.66 -9.00
N ILE A 453 1.19 -21.40 -10.08
CA ILE A 453 2.02 -21.10 -11.25
C ILE A 453 1.10 -21.11 -12.46
N GLN A 454 1.05 -20.01 -13.17
CA GLN A 454 0.12 -19.81 -14.29
C GLN A 454 0.77 -20.17 -15.61
N PHE A 455 0.06 -20.95 -16.44
CA PHE A 455 0.43 -21.26 -17.82
C PHE A 455 -0.69 -20.86 -18.75
N PHE A 456 -0.43 -19.94 -19.65
CA PHE A 456 -1.33 -19.60 -20.76
C PHE A 456 -0.90 -20.43 -21.97
N VAL A 457 -1.76 -21.35 -22.37
CA VAL A 457 -1.50 -22.33 -23.44
C VAL A 457 -2.37 -22.01 -24.64
N GLY A 458 -1.83 -22.16 -25.85
CA GLY A 458 -2.61 -22.01 -27.10
C GLY A 458 -1.74 -22.21 -28.32
N ASP A 459 -2.37 -22.24 -29.49
CA ASP A 459 -1.74 -22.72 -30.73
C ASP A 459 -1.07 -21.60 -31.57
N GLY A 460 -1.02 -20.36 -31.00
CA GLY A 460 -0.50 -19.17 -31.68
C GLY A 460 -1.61 -18.36 -32.38
N GLY A 461 -1.40 -17.06 -32.55
CA GLY A 461 -2.40 -16.16 -33.12
C GLY A 461 -3.66 -16.00 -32.25
N ASP A 462 -3.60 -16.31 -30.99
CA ASP A 462 -4.70 -16.45 -30.02
C ASP A 462 -4.84 -15.29 -29.01
N GLY A 463 -4.01 -14.25 -29.16
CA GLY A 463 -4.08 -13.05 -28.34
C GLY A 463 -3.28 -13.10 -27.04
N LYS A 464 -2.68 -14.23 -26.64
CA LYS A 464 -1.84 -14.35 -25.41
C LYS A 464 -0.79 -13.25 -25.27
N SER A 465 -0.03 -13.00 -26.35
CA SER A 465 1.05 -11.99 -26.33
C SER A 465 0.51 -10.57 -26.19
N VAL A 466 -0.62 -10.24 -26.84
CA VAL A 466 -1.28 -8.93 -26.70
C VAL A 466 -1.78 -8.74 -25.27
N PHE A 467 -2.39 -9.78 -24.70
CA PHE A 467 -2.84 -9.75 -23.30
C PHE A 467 -1.67 -9.48 -22.37
N LEU A 468 -0.61 -10.28 -22.48
CA LEU A 468 0.57 -10.18 -21.62
C LEU A 468 1.24 -8.81 -21.72
N GLU A 469 1.45 -8.30 -22.93
CA GLU A 469 2.09 -6.99 -23.14
C GLU A 469 1.25 -5.84 -22.61
N THR A 470 -0.08 -5.92 -22.73
CA THR A 470 -0.97 -4.90 -22.17
C THR A 470 -0.93 -4.89 -20.65
N VAL A 471 -0.98 -6.06 -20.01
CA VAL A 471 -0.83 -6.21 -18.56
C VAL A 471 0.53 -5.68 -18.09
N ARG A 472 1.61 -6.01 -18.79
CA ARG A 472 2.97 -5.50 -18.48
C ARG A 472 3.01 -3.98 -18.51
N LYS A 473 2.43 -3.36 -19.54
CA LYS A 473 2.35 -1.90 -19.66
C LYS A 473 1.55 -1.28 -18.52
N ALA A 474 0.44 -1.91 -18.11
CA ALA A 474 -0.37 -1.43 -16.99
C ALA A 474 0.37 -1.51 -15.65
N LEU A 475 1.06 -2.63 -15.39
CA LEU A 475 1.80 -2.86 -14.15
C LEU A 475 3.11 -2.05 -14.04
N GLY A 476 3.70 -1.61 -15.16
CA GLY A 476 4.91 -0.79 -15.16
C GLY A 476 6.08 -1.47 -14.44
N ASP A 477 6.65 -0.82 -13.43
CA ASP A 477 7.80 -1.34 -12.68
C ASP A 477 7.48 -2.53 -11.77
N TYR A 478 6.20 -2.83 -11.51
CA TYR A 478 5.78 -3.99 -10.73
C TYR A 478 5.91 -5.31 -11.49
N GLN A 479 6.18 -5.26 -12.79
CA GLN A 479 6.40 -6.45 -13.61
C GLN A 479 7.85 -6.64 -14.02
N ILE A 480 8.23 -7.89 -14.26
CA ILE A 480 9.49 -8.25 -14.89
C ILE A 480 9.27 -9.31 -15.98
N THR A 481 10.20 -9.31 -16.93
CA THR A 481 10.30 -10.39 -17.92
C THR A 481 11.47 -11.28 -17.56
N LEU A 482 11.23 -12.58 -17.50
CA LEU A 482 12.24 -13.60 -17.25
C LEU A 482 12.47 -14.45 -18.50
N SER A 483 13.71 -14.92 -18.66
CA SER A 483 14.04 -15.88 -19.72
C SER A 483 13.50 -17.27 -19.38
N ALA A 484 13.00 -18.01 -20.37
CA ALA A 484 12.66 -19.40 -20.23
C ALA A 484 13.87 -20.27 -19.76
N THR A 485 15.09 -19.87 -20.13
CA THR A 485 16.32 -20.55 -19.72
C THR A 485 16.57 -20.49 -18.22
N THR A 486 16.04 -19.47 -17.52
CA THR A 486 16.07 -19.34 -16.05
C THR A 486 15.43 -20.55 -15.37
N PHE A 487 14.40 -21.12 -16.00
CA PHE A 487 13.64 -22.25 -15.49
C PHE A 487 14.03 -23.60 -16.10
N SER A 488 15.15 -23.68 -16.82
CA SER A 488 15.62 -24.95 -17.41
C SER A 488 16.24 -25.88 -16.37
N ALA A 489 15.83 -27.13 -16.37
CA ALA A 489 16.43 -28.18 -15.51
C ALA A 489 17.90 -28.51 -15.84
N LYS A 490 18.39 -28.08 -17.01
CA LYS A 490 19.77 -28.39 -17.47
C LYS A 490 20.84 -27.56 -16.71
N ASN A 491 20.47 -26.50 -15.98
CA ASN A 491 21.42 -25.66 -15.25
C ASN A 491 20.99 -25.46 -13.77
N PRO A 492 20.92 -26.52 -12.96
CA PRO A 492 20.43 -26.39 -11.58
C PRO A 492 21.40 -25.67 -10.63
N ALA A 493 22.67 -25.49 -10.99
CA ALA A 493 23.72 -25.00 -10.10
C ALA A 493 23.96 -23.47 -10.16
N SER A 494 23.42 -22.76 -11.13
CA SER A 494 23.55 -21.30 -11.20
C SER A 494 22.25 -20.62 -10.77
N ILE A 495 22.30 -19.82 -9.71
CA ILE A 495 21.22 -18.89 -9.43
C ILE A 495 21.34 -17.78 -10.48
N PRO A 496 20.43 -17.74 -11.47
CA PRO A 496 20.52 -16.75 -12.52
C PRO A 496 20.38 -15.34 -11.93
N ASN A 497 21.09 -14.38 -12.49
CA ASN A 497 20.91 -12.96 -12.16
C ASN A 497 19.44 -12.50 -12.27
N ASP A 498 18.66 -13.18 -13.12
CA ASP A 498 17.22 -12.95 -13.30
C ASP A 498 16.42 -13.22 -12.01
N VAL A 499 16.83 -14.16 -11.16
CA VAL A 499 16.16 -14.43 -9.88
C VAL A 499 16.25 -13.23 -8.93
N ALA A 500 17.37 -12.51 -8.93
CA ALA A 500 17.53 -11.29 -8.13
C ALA A 500 16.53 -10.18 -8.53
N ARG A 501 16.08 -10.17 -9.78
CA ARG A 501 15.10 -9.20 -10.30
C ARG A 501 13.67 -9.44 -9.79
N LEU A 502 13.39 -10.63 -9.24
CA LEU A 502 12.10 -10.94 -8.61
C LEU A 502 11.84 -10.10 -7.33
N SER A 503 12.90 -9.57 -6.71
CA SER A 503 12.76 -8.75 -5.51
C SER A 503 11.90 -7.51 -5.78
N GLY A 504 10.77 -7.39 -5.07
CA GLY A 504 9.79 -6.30 -5.22
C GLY A 504 8.95 -6.35 -6.51
N ALA A 505 9.11 -7.37 -7.36
CA ALA A 505 8.22 -7.58 -8.50
C ALA A 505 6.95 -8.31 -8.04
N ARG A 506 5.80 -7.95 -8.59
CA ARG A 506 4.50 -8.58 -8.32
C ARG A 506 4.04 -9.51 -9.44
N PHE A 507 4.58 -9.32 -10.62
CA PHE A 507 4.29 -10.10 -11.81
C PHE A 507 5.58 -10.45 -12.54
N ALA A 508 5.76 -11.73 -12.87
CA ALA A 508 6.89 -12.23 -13.62
C ALA A 508 6.40 -13.02 -14.83
N GLY A 509 6.48 -12.41 -16.00
CA GLY A 509 6.07 -13.02 -17.24
C GLY A 509 7.25 -13.73 -17.92
N VAL A 510 7.02 -14.97 -18.34
CA VAL A 510 7.94 -15.77 -19.14
C VAL A 510 7.26 -16.09 -20.45
N SER A 511 7.82 -15.65 -21.56
CA SER A 511 7.26 -15.90 -22.89
C SER A 511 8.09 -16.94 -23.63
N GLU A 512 7.39 -17.72 -24.47
CA GLU A 512 7.97 -18.66 -25.43
C GLU A 512 8.83 -19.77 -24.78
N LEU A 513 8.18 -20.65 -24.01
CA LEU A 513 8.85 -21.87 -23.58
C LEU A 513 9.23 -22.71 -24.82
N PRO A 514 10.52 -23.06 -24.97
CA PRO A 514 10.95 -23.91 -26.07
C PRO A 514 10.27 -25.30 -26.03
N LYS A 515 9.96 -25.83 -27.19
CA LYS A 515 9.45 -27.20 -27.29
C LYS A 515 10.44 -28.19 -26.63
N GLY A 516 9.92 -29.05 -25.77
CA GLY A 516 10.74 -30.06 -25.10
C GLY A 516 11.53 -29.54 -23.90
N LEU A 517 11.20 -28.35 -23.38
CA LEU A 517 11.85 -27.83 -22.18
C LEU A 517 11.44 -28.63 -20.95
N HIS A 518 12.43 -29.24 -20.29
CA HIS A 518 12.29 -29.73 -18.91
C HIS A 518 12.51 -28.59 -17.94
N VAL A 519 11.52 -28.33 -17.11
CA VAL A 519 11.56 -27.18 -16.18
C VAL A 519 12.13 -27.57 -14.81
N ASN A 520 12.82 -26.63 -14.19
CA ASN A 520 13.31 -26.76 -12.82
C ASN A 520 12.15 -26.54 -11.83
N THR A 521 11.45 -27.63 -11.50
CA THR A 521 10.29 -27.60 -10.61
C THR A 521 10.65 -27.15 -9.20
N GLN A 522 11.89 -27.40 -8.74
CA GLN A 522 12.36 -26.98 -7.44
C GLN A 522 12.41 -25.43 -7.33
N LEU A 523 13.04 -24.77 -8.30
CA LEU A 523 13.07 -23.30 -8.36
C LEU A 523 11.66 -22.70 -8.45
N MET A 524 10.81 -23.29 -9.31
CA MET A 524 9.44 -22.81 -9.47
C MET A 524 8.60 -22.99 -8.20
N LYS A 525 8.80 -24.11 -7.47
CA LYS A 525 8.16 -24.35 -6.17
C LYS A 525 8.65 -23.35 -5.12
N GLY A 526 9.93 -23.07 -5.04
CA GLY A 526 10.51 -22.08 -4.12
C GLY A 526 9.93 -20.68 -4.38
N ILE A 527 9.95 -20.24 -5.65
CA ILE A 527 9.37 -18.96 -6.03
C ILE A 527 7.86 -18.92 -5.72
N SER A 528 7.08 -19.94 -6.09
CA SER A 528 5.63 -19.96 -5.87
C SER A 528 5.23 -20.29 -4.43
N GLY A 529 6.11 -20.88 -3.63
CA GLY A 529 5.90 -21.18 -2.22
C GLY A 529 6.13 -20.01 -1.27
N GLY A 530 6.83 -18.98 -1.72
CA GLY A 530 7.26 -17.88 -0.87
C GLY A 530 8.48 -18.23 -0.02
N ASP A 531 9.28 -19.21 -0.45
CA ASP A 531 10.53 -19.55 0.24
C ASP A 531 11.51 -18.37 0.13
N THR A 532 12.27 -18.12 1.18
CA THR A 532 13.36 -17.15 1.13
C THR A 532 14.40 -17.60 0.11
N LEU A 533 14.65 -16.78 -0.88
CA LEU A 533 15.66 -17.03 -1.92
C LEU A 533 16.88 -16.16 -1.69
N SER A 534 18.05 -16.78 -1.78
CA SER A 534 19.33 -16.06 -1.79
C SER A 534 19.75 -15.80 -3.23
N ALA A 535 19.90 -14.55 -3.60
CA ALA A 535 20.29 -14.14 -4.95
C ALA A 535 21.27 -12.98 -4.93
N ARG A 536 21.92 -12.70 -6.05
CA ARG A 536 22.78 -11.53 -6.22
C ARG A 536 22.67 -10.95 -7.61
N PHE A 537 22.83 -9.64 -7.73
CA PHE A 537 23.13 -9.04 -9.02
C PHE A 537 24.61 -9.24 -9.38
N LEU A 538 24.91 -9.17 -10.67
CA LEU A 538 26.28 -9.33 -11.15
C LEU A 538 27.23 -8.37 -10.41
N HIS A 539 28.35 -8.88 -9.88
CA HIS A 539 29.33 -8.15 -9.10
C HIS A 539 28.82 -7.54 -7.78
N GLN A 540 27.72 -8.04 -7.21
CA GLN A 540 27.24 -7.61 -5.91
C GLN A 540 27.24 -8.78 -4.91
N GLU A 541 27.13 -8.45 -3.61
CA GLU A 541 26.95 -9.42 -2.54
C GLU A 541 25.60 -10.11 -2.63
N PHE A 542 25.50 -11.29 -2.04
CA PHE A 542 24.23 -12.02 -1.93
C PHE A 542 23.28 -11.27 -0.98
N PHE A 543 22.01 -11.32 -1.29
CA PHE A 543 20.94 -10.87 -0.42
C PHE A 543 19.78 -11.86 -0.43
N ASP A 544 19.09 -11.94 0.70
CA ASP A 544 17.93 -12.80 0.86
C ASP A 544 16.66 -12.00 0.68
N PHE A 545 15.68 -12.58 0.01
CA PHE A 545 14.36 -11.97 -0.19
C PHE A 545 13.29 -13.04 -0.36
N GLU A 546 12.04 -12.70 -0.07
CA GLU A 546 10.87 -13.50 -0.36
C GLU A 546 10.27 -13.04 -1.68
N PRO A 547 10.12 -13.92 -2.68
CA PRO A 547 9.53 -13.53 -3.97
C PRO A 547 8.06 -13.20 -3.80
N GLU A 548 7.61 -12.08 -4.34
CA GLU A 548 6.21 -11.65 -4.35
C GLU A 548 5.55 -11.78 -5.73
N ALA A 549 6.32 -12.12 -6.76
CA ALA A 549 5.84 -12.15 -8.13
C ALA A 549 4.99 -13.39 -8.45
N VAL A 550 3.84 -13.21 -9.05
CA VAL A 550 3.09 -14.29 -9.69
C VAL A 550 3.83 -14.73 -10.95
N LEU A 551 4.19 -16.01 -11.02
CA LEU A 551 4.81 -16.57 -12.23
C LEU A 551 3.75 -16.86 -13.29
N LEU A 552 3.91 -16.29 -14.48
CA LEU A 552 3.05 -16.53 -15.63
C LEU A 552 3.88 -16.92 -16.85
N PHE A 553 3.64 -18.11 -17.35
CA PHE A 553 4.27 -18.66 -18.55
C PHE A 553 3.31 -18.59 -19.72
N VAL A 554 3.77 -18.03 -20.83
CA VAL A 554 3.04 -18.05 -22.11
C VAL A 554 3.72 -19.05 -23.04
N THR A 555 2.98 -20.02 -23.52
CA THR A 555 3.57 -21.13 -24.30
C THR A 555 2.57 -21.69 -25.31
N ASN A 556 3.13 -22.29 -26.38
CA ASN A 556 2.38 -23.11 -27.32
C ASN A 556 2.57 -24.60 -27.06
N PHE A 557 3.46 -24.96 -26.11
CA PHE A 557 3.79 -26.33 -25.79
C PHE A 557 3.74 -26.57 -24.30
N TYR A 558 3.27 -27.73 -23.88
CA TYR A 558 3.37 -28.10 -22.48
C TYR A 558 4.83 -28.30 -22.08
N PRO A 559 5.24 -27.82 -20.91
CA PRO A 559 6.56 -28.09 -20.35
C PRO A 559 6.65 -29.55 -19.89
N PHE A 560 7.85 -30.16 -20.02
CA PHE A 560 8.12 -31.48 -19.43
C PHE A 560 8.51 -31.29 -17.94
N ILE A 561 7.92 -32.17 -17.13
CA ILE A 561 8.21 -32.24 -15.68
C ILE A 561 8.38 -33.72 -15.30
N ASP A 562 8.90 -33.98 -14.12
CA ASP A 562 8.85 -35.29 -13.51
C ASP A 562 7.41 -35.63 -13.10
N VAL A 563 6.89 -36.72 -13.56
CA VAL A 563 5.51 -37.20 -13.33
C VAL A 563 5.23 -37.41 -11.85
N GLU A 564 6.22 -37.77 -11.06
CA GLU A 564 6.08 -38.02 -9.63
C GLU A 564 5.99 -36.74 -8.79
N ASP A 565 6.26 -35.54 -9.36
CA ASP A 565 6.22 -34.27 -8.64
C ASP A 565 4.78 -33.77 -8.44
N LYS A 566 4.02 -34.49 -7.61
CA LYS A 566 2.65 -34.12 -7.21
C LYS A 566 2.59 -32.72 -6.56
N ALA A 567 3.67 -32.32 -5.86
CA ALA A 567 3.76 -31.03 -5.22
C ALA A 567 3.84 -29.87 -6.22
N PHE A 568 4.45 -30.09 -7.37
CA PHE A 568 4.43 -29.14 -8.48
C PHE A 568 3.07 -29.12 -9.17
N LEU A 569 2.53 -30.29 -9.50
CA LEU A 569 1.25 -30.42 -10.23
C LEU A 569 0.08 -29.72 -9.52
N ARG A 570 0.02 -29.74 -8.19
CA ARG A 570 -1.03 -29.03 -7.44
C ARG A 570 -0.95 -27.51 -7.59
N ARG A 571 0.22 -26.95 -7.93
CA ARG A 571 0.45 -25.52 -8.13
C ARG A 571 0.15 -25.06 -9.55
N VAL A 572 0.17 -25.99 -10.51
CA VAL A 572 -0.04 -25.67 -11.93
C VAL A 572 -1.46 -25.22 -12.17
N ARG A 573 -1.60 -24.11 -12.87
CA ARG A 573 -2.86 -23.56 -13.38
C ARG A 573 -2.70 -23.36 -14.89
N LEU A 574 -3.43 -24.12 -15.66
CA LEU A 574 -3.38 -24.09 -17.12
C LEU A 574 -4.64 -23.42 -17.63
N LEU A 575 -4.48 -22.31 -18.32
CA LEU A 575 -5.58 -21.62 -19.00
C LEU A 575 -5.32 -21.65 -20.50
N ARG A 576 -6.20 -22.31 -21.23
CA ARG A 576 -6.11 -22.36 -22.69
C ARG A 576 -6.76 -21.10 -23.30
N PHE A 577 -6.08 -20.52 -24.29
CA PHE A 577 -6.59 -19.50 -25.19
C PHE A 577 -7.14 -20.20 -26.44
N PRO A 578 -8.45 -20.42 -26.52
CA PRO A 578 -9.01 -21.31 -27.51
C PRO A 578 -9.21 -20.67 -28.90
N LYS A 579 -9.21 -19.32 -28.94
CA LYS A 579 -9.51 -18.56 -30.16
C LYS A 579 -8.29 -18.40 -31.03
N ASN A 580 -8.43 -18.65 -32.33
CA ASN A 580 -7.42 -18.31 -33.32
C ASN A 580 -7.90 -17.13 -34.17
N PHE A 581 -7.14 -16.05 -34.18
CA PHE A 581 -7.42 -14.83 -34.93
C PHE A 581 -6.67 -14.75 -36.26
N SER A 582 -5.80 -15.73 -36.58
CA SER A 582 -4.99 -15.70 -37.80
C SER A 582 -5.81 -15.85 -39.09
N GLU A 583 -6.98 -16.49 -39.01
CA GLU A 583 -7.90 -16.66 -40.16
C GLU A 583 -8.77 -15.40 -40.44
N ASN A 584 -8.91 -14.54 -39.45
CA ASN A 584 -9.62 -13.26 -39.60
C ASN A 584 -8.60 -12.13 -39.74
N LYS A 585 -8.93 -11.04 -40.44
CA LYS A 585 -8.03 -9.86 -40.52
C LYS A 585 -7.73 -9.35 -39.11
N PRO A 586 -6.52 -9.50 -38.59
CA PRO A 586 -6.20 -9.07 -37.23
C PRO A 586 -6.28 -7.54 -37.13
N ASP A 587 -6.79 -7.03 -36.00
CA ASP A 587 -6.77 -5.61 -35.71
C ASP A 587 -5.33 -5.20 -35.32
N LEU A 588 -4.55 -4.76 -36.31
CA LEU A 588 -3.16 -4.35 -36.10
C LEU A 588 -2.99 -3.16 -35.14
N ARG A 589 -4.07 -2.37 -34.92
CA ARG A 589 -4.08 -1.24 -33.98
C ARG A 589 -4.59 -1.61 -32.60
N LEU A 590 -4.91 -2.87 -32.36
CA LEU A 590 -5.38 -3.30 -31.04
C LEU A 590 -4.42 -2.92 -29.90
N PRO A 591 -3.09 -3.13 -29.99
CA PRO A 591 -2.17 -2.72 -28.93
C PRO A 591 -2.20 -1.21 -28.63
N GLU A 592 -2.39 -0.37 -29.65
CA GLU A 592 -2.50 1.09 -29.48
C GLU A 592 -3.83 1.48 -28.78
N LYS A 593 -4.94 0.85 -29.17
CA LYS A 593 -6.25 1.05 -28.54
C LYS A 593 -6.21 0.67 -27.06
N LEU A 594 -5.65 -0.50 -26.75
CA LEU A 594 -5.54 -0.98 -25.36
C LEU A 594 -4.57 -0.12 -24.53
N GLN A 595 -3.57 0.48 -25.15
CA GLN A 595 -2.64 1.37 -24.45
C GLN A 595 -3.32 2.65 -23.94
N VAL A 596 -4.33 3.14 -24.63
CA VAL A 596 -5.11 4.31 -24.18
C VAL A 596 -6.01 3.94 -23.00
N GLU A 597 -6.44 2.68 -22.90
CA GLU A 597 -7.33 2.19 -21.86
C GLU A 597 -6.59 1.73 -20.57
N LEU A 598 -5.28 1.88 -20.46
CA LEU A 598 -4.52 1.39 -19.30
C LEU A 598 -5.11 1.82 -17.93
N PRO A 599 -5.58 3.07 -17.70
CA PRO A 599 -6.23 3.42 -16.44
C PRO A 599 -7.51 2.62 -16.18
N GLY A 600 -8.33 2.38 -17.20
CA GLY A 600 -9.53 1.55 -17.10
C GLY A 600 -9.20 0.07 -16.86
N ILE A 601 -8.11 -0.43 -17.46
CA ILE A 601 -7.59 -1.79 -17.22
C ILE A 601 -7.17 -1.97 -15.78
N ILE A 602 -6.58 -0.94 -15.15
CA ILE A 602 -6.29 -0.95 -13.72
C ILE A 602 -7.57 -1.03 -12.89
N ASN A 603 -8.62 -0.26 -13.23
CA ASN A 603 -9.91 -0.35 -12.55
C ASN A 603 -10.53 -1.75 -12.68
N TRP A 604 -10.45 -2.34 -13.86
CA TRP A 604 -10.85 -3.73 -14.12
C TRP A 604 -10.07 -4.71 -13.25
N ALA A 605 -8.77 -4.53 -13.12
CA ALA A 605 -7.92 -5.36 -12.26
C ALA A 605 -8.25 -5.15 -10.76
N LEU A 606 -8.53 -3.92 -10.31
CA LEU A 606 -8.95 -3.64 -8.93
C LEU A 606 -10.28 -4.31 -8.59
N GLN A 607 -11.25 -4.32 -9.51
CA GLN A 607 -12.47 -5.11 -9.36
C GLN A 607 -12.16 -6.61 -9.27
N GLY A 608 -11.23 -7.09 -10.09
CA GLY A 608 -10.73 -8.46 -10.03
C GLY A 608 -10.10 -8.80 -8.68
N PHE A 609 -9.40 -7.86 -8.05
CA PHE A 609 -8.86 -8.03 -6.71
C PHE A 609 -9.97 -8.15 -5.64
N GLN A 610 -11.01 -7.36 -5.73
CA GLN A 610 -12.18 -7.48 -4.84
C GLN A 610 -12.88 -8.84 -4.99
N MET A 611 -13.03 -9.31 -6.25
CA MET A 611 -13.57 -10.65 -6.53
C MET A 611 -12.66 -11.75 -5.96
N TYR A 612 -11.34 -11.57 -6.06
CA TYR A 612 -10.37 -12.48 -5.48
C TYR A 612 -10.48 -12.51 -3.95
N GLN A 613 -10.55 -11.35 -3.29
CA GLN A 613 -10.73 -11.28 -1.83
C GLN A 613 -11.98 -12.02 -1.34
N SER A 614 -13.05 -12.00 -2.13
CA SER A 614 -14.31 -12.65 -1.79
C SER A 614 -14.28 -14.17 -1.98
N ASN A 615 -13.66 -14.65 -3.07
CA ASN A 615 -13.82 -16.05 -3.53
C ASN A 615 -12.50 -16.77 -3.81
N GLY A 616 -11.34 -16.13 -3.65
CA GLY A 616 -10.03 -16.69 -4.00
C GLY A 616 -9.84 -16.90 -5.50
N LEU A 617 -8.68 -17.47 -5.88
CA LEU A 617 -8.32 -17.75 -7.27
C LEU A 617 -8.68 -19.21 -7.64
N GLN A 618 -9.98 -19.51 -7.69
CA GLN A 618 -10.47 -20.85 -8.00
C GLN A 618 -10.33 -21.15 -9.50
N PRO A 619 -9.73 -22.31 -9.88
CA PRO A 619 -9.66 -22.73 -11.28
C PRO A 619 -11.06 -22.96 -11.87
N THR A 620 -11.21 -22.69 -13.16
CA THR A 620 -12.45 -22.95 -13.90
C THR A 620 -12.57 -24.43 -14.33
N ALA A 621 -13.76 -24.84 -14.77
CA ALA A 621 -13.96 -26.19 -15.30
C ALA A 621 -13.02 -26.49 -16.49
N ARG A 622 -12.87 -25.53 -17.43
CA ARG A 622 -11.94 -25.67 -18.56
C ARG A 622 -10.49 -25.83 -18.12
N MET A 623 -10.08 -25.16 -17.05
CA MET A 623 -8.73 -25.30 -16.49
C MET A 623 -8.50 -26.70 -15.89
N TYR A 624 -9.51 -27.29 -15.27
CA TYR A 624 -9.42 -28.68 -14.80
C TYR A 624 -9.33 -29.68 -15.96
N GLU A 625 -10.08 -29.47 -17.03
CA GLU A 625 -9.99 -30.26 -18.25
C GLU A 625 -8.57 -30.17 -18.87
N GLU A 626 -8.05 -28.93 -18.97
CA GLU A 626 -6.72 -28.69 -19.52
C GLU A 626 -5.62 -29.31 -18.65
N LEU A 627 -5.75 -29.29 -17.33
CA LEU A 627 -4.86 -29.98 -16.42
C LEU A 627 -4.95 -31.51 -16.61
N GLY A 628 -6.13 -32.04 -16.90
CA GLY A 628 -6.31 -33.45 -17.27
C GLY A 628 -5.57 -33.82 -18.54
N ARG A 629 -5.64 -32.99 -19.59
CA ARG A 629 -4.86 -33.16 -20.83
C ARG A 629 -3.35 -33.12 -20.56
N TYR A 630 -2.91 -32.17 -19.74
CA TYR A 630 -1.50 -32.06 -19.37
C TYR A 630 -1.01 -33.28 -18.60
N ARG A 631 -1.80 -33.83 -17.68
CA ARG A 631 -1.44 -35.07 -16.96
C ARG A 631 -1.25 -36.22 -17.92
N LYS A 632 -2.16 -36.43 -18.88
CA LYS A 632 -2.01 -37.44 -19.92
C LYS A 632 -0.78 -37.22 -20.81
N PHE A 633 -0.42 -35.95 -21.06
CA PHE A 633 0.78 -35.59 -21.81
C PHE A 633 2.06 -35.95 -21.08
N ILE A 634 2.18 -35.68 -19.77
CA ILE A 634 3.39 -35.99 -18.97
C ILE A 634 3.46 -37.47 -18.57
N ASP A 635 2.32 -38.15 -18.37
CA ASP A 635 2.20 -39.56 -18.10
C ASP A 635 1.43 -40.24 -19.23
N PRO A 636 2.12 -40.57 -20.32
CA PRO A 636 1.46 -41.17 -21.48
C PRO A 636 0.92 -42.58 -21.19
N LEU A 637 1.38 -43.22 -20.13
CA LEU A 637 0.94 -44.55 -19.70
C LEU A 637 -0.18 -44.52 -18.64
N ASP A 638 -0.62 -43.32 -18.24
CA ASP A 638 -1.72 -43.21 -17.27
C ASP A 638 -2.98 -43.90 -17.79
N GLY A 639 -3.50 -44.82 -16.98
CA GLY A 639 -4.63 -45.68 -17.35
C GLY A 639 -4.31 -46.84 -18.29
N PHE A 640 -3.07 -46.99 -18.80
CA PHE A 640 -2.70 -48.08 -19.72
C PHE A 640 -2.88 -49.45 -19.08
N TYR A 641 -2.42 -49.62 -17.83
CA TYR A 641 -2.52 -50.89 -17.11
C TYR A 641 -3.98 -51.33 -16.97
N GLU A 642 -4.83 -50.41 -16.52
CA GLU A 642 -6.25 -50.66 -16.27
C GLU A 642 -7.04 -50.90 -17.57
N ALA A 643 -6.63 -50.28 -18.66
CA ALA A 643 -7.33 -50.39 -19.95
C ALA A 643 -6.93 -51.61 -20.79
N ILE A 644 -5.66 -52.03 -20.71
CA ILE A 644 -5.08 -52.97 -21.65
C ILE A 644 -4.64 -54.27 -20.98
N ILE A 645 -4.26 -54.23 -19.69
CA ILE A 645 -3.67 -55.38 -19.00
C ILE A 645 -4.71 -56.17 -18.22
N GLY A 646 -4.91 -57.44 -18.61
CA GLY A 646 -5.66 -58.41 -17.80
C GLY A 646 -4.70 -59.25 -16.95
N VAL A 647 -4.81 -59.15 -15.63
CA VAL A 647 -3.99 -59.94 -14.71
C VAL A 647 -4.62 -61.31 -14.53
N THR A 648 -3.84 -62.36 -14.80
CA THR A 648 -4.22 -63.75 -14.50
C THR A 648 -3.29 -64.29 -13.43
N ASN A 649 -3.75 -65.31 -12.66
CA ASN A 649 -2.92 -66.02 -11.69
C ASN A 649 -2.17 -67.19 -12.30
N ASP A 650 -2.18 -67.35 -13.62
CA ASP A 650 -1.52 -68.40 -14.34
C ASP A 650 -0.15 -67.91 -14.85
N ILE A 651 0.91 -68.56 -14.38
CA ILE A 651 2.28 -68.20 -14.72
C ILE A 651 2.61 -68.48 -16.21
N ALA A 652 1.79 -69.28 -16.91
CA ALA A 652 1.90 -69.51 -18.33
C ALA A 652 1.44 -68.31 -19.18
N ASN A 653 0.67 -67.46 -18.61
CA ASN A 653 0.16 -66.22 -19.26
C ASN A 653 1.16 -65.08 -19.05
N PHE A 654 2.02 -64.84 -20.04
CA PHE A 654 2.95 -63.71 -20.04
C PHE A 654 2.83 -62.93 -21.35
N ILE A 655 3.15 -61.66 -21.30
CA ILE A 655 3.23 -60.79 -22.47
C ILE A 655 4.71 -60.46 -22.71
N PRO A 656 5.24 -60.72 -23.89
CA PRO A 656 6.60 -60.30 -24.25
C PRO A 656 6.74 -58.78 -24.16
N THR A 657 7.89 -58.29 -23.71
CA THR A 657 8.12 -56.86 -23.53
C THR A 657 7.92 -56.04 -24.82
N ASP A 658 8.24 -56.63 -25.97
CA ASP A 658 8.08 -55.97 -27.26
C ASP A 658 6.60 -55.85 -27.64
N GLU A 659 5.78 -56.88 -27.45
CA GLU A 659 4.34 -56.82 -27.66
C GLU A 659 3.67 -55.83 -26.70
N LEU A 660 4.12 -55.79 -25.45
CA LEU A 660 3.65 -54.83 -24.46
C LEU A 660 4.02 -53.40 -24.85
N PHE A 661 5.20 -53.21 -25.45
CA PHE A 661 5.66 -51.92 -25.93
C PHE A 661 4.84 -51.47 -27.16
N ASP A 662 4.58 -52.37 -28.12
CA ASP A 662 3.73 -52.09 -29.28
C ASP A 662 2.29 -51.72 -28.85
N ALA A 663 1.75 -52.44 -27.86
CA ALA A 663 0.45 -52.09 -27.27
C ALA A 663 0.46 -50.72 -26.58
N ALA A 664 1.53 -50.40 -25.87
CA ALA A 664 1.70 -49.11 -25.23
C ALA A 664 1.88 -47.97 -26.25
N GLU A 665 2.65 -48.17 -27.32
CA GLU A 665 2.71 -47.23 -28.44
C GLU A 665 1.34 -47.06 -29.12
N ALA A 666 0.59 -48.11 -29.33
CA ALA A 666 -0.74 -48.05 -29.89
C ALA A 666 -1.71 -47.28 -28.98
N TYR A 667 -1.64 -47.51 -27.67
CA TYR A 667 -2.43 -46.80 -26.66
C TYR A 667 -2.15 -45.29 -26.63
N THR A 668 -0.88 -44.93 -26.83
CA THR A 668 -0.47 -43.53 -26.84
C THR A 668 -0.66 -42.85 -28.20
N LYS A 669 -0.88 -43.60 -29.27
CA LYS A 669 -1.04 -43.16 -30.65
C LYS A 669 -2.42 -42.49 -30.82
N GLY A 670 -2.47 -41.24 -31.25
CA GLY A 670 -3.73 -40.53 -31.53
C GLY A 670 -4.20 -39.58 -30.43
N GLU A 671 -3.55 -39.54 -29.29
CA GLU A 671 -3.67 -38.50 -28.31
C GLU A 671 -2.38 -37.66 -28.29
N ASP A 672 -2.42 -36.39 -27.90
CA ASP A 672 -1.24 -35.50 -27.72
C ASP A 672 -0.37 -35.97 -26.53
N ARG A 673 0.07 -37.22 -26.59
CA ARG A 673 0.91 -37.84 -25.55
C ARG A 673 2.39 -37.82 -25.95
N ALA A 674 3.27 -37.75 -24.96
CA ALA A 674 4.70 -37.84 -25.20
C ALA A 674 5.04 -39.24 -25.72
N LYS A 675 6.06 -39.35 -26.59
CA LYS A 675 6.60 -40.67 -26.99
C LYS A 675 7.15 -41.38 -25.77
N ILE A 676 6.81 -42.66 -25.64
CA ILE A 676 7.31 -43.51 -24.56
C ILE A 676 8.62 -44.21 -24.98
N GLU A 677 9.46 -44.52 -24.02
CA GLU A 677 10.62 -45.37 -24.17
C GLU A 677 10.38 -46.74 -23.49
N LYS A 678 11.00 -47.79 -23.99
CA LYS A 678 10.88 -49.12 -23.37
C LYS A 678 11.27 -49.16 -21.90
N SER A 679 12.26 -48.34 -21.50
CA SER A 679 12.69 -48.18 -20.13
C SER A 679 11.58 -47.63 -19.24
N GLN A 680 10.82 -46.64 -19.73
CA GLN A 680 9.68 -46.05 -19.03
C GLN A 680 8.52 -47.04 -18.85
N LEU A 681 8.22 -47.82 -19.91
CA LEU A 681 7.21 -48.87 -19.81
C LEU A 681 7.58 -49.93 -18.76
N VAL A 682 8.84 -50.38 -18.76
CA VAL A 682 9.31 -51.37 -17.77
C VAL A 682 9.23 -50.80 -16.34
N GLN A 683 9.60 -49.56 -16.16
CA GLN A 683 9.49 -48.88 -14.85
C GLN A 683 8.03 -48.73 -14.41
N TYR A 684 7.15 -48.32 -15.31
CA TYR A 684 5.70 -48.19 -15.05
C TYR A 684 5.10 -49.57 -14.65
N MET A 685 5.37 -50.61 -15.40
CA MET A 685 4.86 -51.95 -15.09
C MET A 685 5.39 -52.53 -13.78
N ARG A 686 6.62 -52.19 -13.37
CA ARG A 686 7.16 -52.57 -12.04
C ARG A 686 6.49 -51.84 -10.89
N ALA A 687 5.95 -50.64 -11.12
CA ALA A 687 5.28 -49.86 -10.12
C ALA A 687 3.80 -50.25 -9.92
N LYS A 688 3.18 -50.92 -10.91
CA LYS A 688 1.82 -51.50 -10.86
C LYS A 688 1.84 -52.90 -10.33
#